data_1632f4ecd36675b0003939900d8af893
#
_entry.id   1632f4ecd36675b0003939900d8af893
#
_cell.length_a   1.000
_cell.length_b   1.000
_cell.length_c   1.000
_cell.angle_alpha   90.00
_cell.angle_beta   90.00
_cell.angle_gamma   90.00
#
_symmetry.space_group_name_H-M   'P 1'
#
loop_
_entity.id
_entity.type
_entity.pdbx_description
1 polymer ?
#
loop_
_entity_poly.entity_id
_entity_poly.type
_entity_poly.pdbx_seq_one_letter_code
_entity_poly.pdbx_strand_id
1 'polypeptide(L)'
;MIENLDTPFSDEESLGVLNGFVRKWFEKNFNELTPPQKFAFKLISEGKNALITAPTGSGKTLSAFLSIVSKLFDLSLSGKLEEKVYCIYISPLRALNNDVYRNLSKPLDEIYEMIKEEKKGDIIKGNIRKVSIAVRTGDTPQNERHKMLVHPPNILITTPESISIILNSEKFMENLRGLNYVIIDELHELANNKRGVHLSLSLERLADLTGKDFQRIGMGATLYPMEEAAKFLVGYDKNGELRQCSIVDASWSKRIEAKVISPVKDMIYTQDSKIENAIYSEIDKIIRSSRTTLVFTNTRSGTERVIFNLKKRFKYADEDIAAHHSSLSREHRLEVEEMLKLGSLKCAVTSTSLELGVDIGYIDNVVQLGSPKSITRAIQRIGRAGHSFKSIAKGEMIVTNRDDLIECSIMLDSALKRKLDSFSVPKQPLDVLAQHIVGMSLNRKWGIEEALAVVRRAYAYHDLSKPQFISLLDYLAGHYVGLESRRVYGKIWYDEKEGMFGRRGKYAKIIYMLNVGTIPDDVSVGVFTAGKKWVGNIEEEFMTRLKPGDIFTLGGKLYKFEYSRGMRCYVSPADTSVPTIPPWYSERLPLSFELADAIGSFRKEIAEAIESSSGESAKKSKAKQTAKRNALPEKVDKILSELPIDYNSKIAIYNYFFEQYAYTSHIPNYRELLIEETFDPYNDKRYIIFHSLYGRRTNDALSRLFAIQLSDMLDEEIGLTISDNGFVFTISKDSHISEREIGAAIRALYSKSIIELLKSNIRRTELMKRKFRQVASRGFMILRNYKGWKIPIGKQQVNSQMLLAASEEIDPNFPIISETYREILYDVMDISRAEEVLKRIREGTLKYSFIRTSSPSPFAHILLTFGEADVLSLKGKQEYLQYLHKMVLKKIGAEKGAPKHAAAPKRHKAAGKPIKGV
;
A
#
# COMPACT_ATOMS: atom_id res chain seq x y z
N MET A 1 -5.19 -28.01 9.67
CA MET A 1 -5.69 -28.11 8.28
C MET A 1 -6.43 -26.82 7.96
N ILE A 2 -6.20 -26.22 6.79
CA ILE A 2 -6.98 -25.07 6.31
C ILE A 2 -8.12 -25.61 5.46
N GLU A 3 -9.36 -25.19 5.74
CA GLU A 3 -10.57 -25.66 5.04
C GLU A 3 -11.42 -24.48 4.54
N ASN A 4 -11.95 -24.58 3.33
CA ASN A 4 -12.94 -23.62 2.82
C ASN A 4 -14.34 -24.07 3.22
N LEU A 5 -15.14 -23.15 3.73
CA LEU A 5 -16.53 -23.40 4.10
C LEU A 5 -17.45 -22.78 3.03
N ASP A 6 -17.94 -23.63 2.14
CA ASP A 6 -18.72 -23.18 0.98
C ASP A 6 -20.22 -23.05 1.28
N THR A 7 -20.75 -23.76 2.27
CA THR A 7 -22.17 -23.79 2.59
C THR A 7 -22.46 -23.03 3.87
N PRO A 8 -23.34 -21.98 3.84
CA PRO A 8 -23.77 -21.28 5.04
C PRO A 8 -24.64 -22.16 5.94
N PHE A 9 -24.58 -21.90 7.23
CA PHE A 9 -25.52 -22.50 8.17
C PHE A 9 -26.90 -21.87 8.01
N SER A 10 -27.96 -22.60 8.42
CA SER A 10 -29.32 -22.03 8.47
C SER A 10 -29.40 -20.86 9.46
N ASP A 11 -30.37 -19.98 9.28
CA ASP A 11 -30.57 -18.84 10.18
C ASP A 11 -30.86 -19.31 11.61
N GLU A 12 -31.59 -20.43 11.77
CA GLU A 12 -31.86 -21.03 13.06
C GLU A 12 -30.62 -21.58 13.76
N GLU A 13 -29.78 -22.29 13.02
CA GLU A 13 -28.47 -22.77 13.56
C GLU A 13 -27.56 -21.63 13.95
N SER A 14 -27.51 -20.55 13.13
CA SER A 14 -26.68 -19.39 13.37
C SER A 14 -27.16 -18.55 14.56
N LEU A 15 -28.47 -18.36 14.71
CA LEU A 15 -29.05 -17.63 15.84
C LEU A 15 -29.17 -18.50 17.09
N GLY A 16 -29.29 -19.82 16.94
CA GLY A 16 -29.43 -20.76 18.03
C GLY A 16 -28.21 -20.85 18.97
N VAL A 17 -27.02 -20.45 18.49
CA VAL A 17 -25.80 -20.41 19.31
C VAL A 17 -25.70 -19.15 20.18
N LEU A 18 -26.58 -18.17 19.99
CA LEU A 18 -26.59 -16.91 20.72
C LEU A 18 -27.41 -17.03 22.02
N ASN A 19 -26.96 -16.36 23.08
CA ASN A 19 -27.69 -16.18 24.31
C ASN A 19 -29.08 -15.55 24.04
N GLY A 20 -30.10 -15.94 24.79
CA GLY A 20 -31.46 -15.47 24.55
C GLY A 20 -31.64 -13.94 24.51
N PHE A 21 -30.91 -13.18 25.34
CA PHE A 21 -30.96 -11.72 25.33
C PHE A 21 -30.27 -11.13 24.09
N VAL A 22 -29.10 -11.69 23.71
CA VAL A 22 -28.38 -11.27 22.52
C VAL A 22 -29.17 -11.59 21.25
N ARG A 23 -29.81 -12.77 21.21
CA ARG A 23 -30.70 -13.15 20.09
C ARG A 23 -31.90 -12.20 20.00
N LYS A 24 -32.61 -11.92 21.11
CA LYS A 24 -33.73 -10.96 21.16
C LYS A 24 -33.30 -9.56 20.68
N TRP A 25 -32.11 -9.12 21.13
CA TRP A 25 -31.57 -7.84 20.68
C TRP A 25 -31.32 -7.83 19.17
N PHE A 26 -30.72 -8.91 18.63
CA PHE A 26 -30.45 -9.02 17.21
C PHE A 26 -31.74 -9.01 16.38
N GLU A 27 -32.72 -9.83 16.71
CA GLU A 27 -34.00 -9.94 16.03
C GLU A 27 -34.82 -8.62 16.10
N LYS A 28 -34.63 -7.81 17.16
CA LYS A 28 -35.25 -6.47 17.27
C LYS A 28 -34.61 -5.45 16.33
N ASN A 29 -33.32 -5.52 16.10
CA ASN A 29 -32.55 -4.50 15.34
C ASN A 29 -32.28 -4.87 13.88
N PHE A 30 -32.36 -6.16 13.51
CA PHE A 30 -32.07 -6.66 12.18
C PHE A 30 -33.12 -7.64 11.71
N ASN A 31 -33.57 -7.47 10.45
CA ASN A 31 -34.60 -8.33 9.86
C ASN A 31 -34.05 -9.65 9.32
N GLU A 32 -32.75 -9.75 9.05
CA GLU A 32 -32.10 -10.93 8.44
C GLU A 32 -30.61 -11.01 8.80
N LEU A 33 -30.04 -12.20 8.72
CA LEU A 33 -28.62 -12.44 8.80
C LEU A 33 -27.92 -12.06 7.49
N THR A 34 -26.80 -11.36 7.60
CA THR A 34 -25.91 -11.12 6.46
C THR A 34 -25.12 -12.39 6.10
N PRO A 35 -24.64 -12.54 4.84
CA PRO A 35 -23.88 -13.72 4.44
C PRO A 35 -22.72 -14.08 5.39
N PRO A 36 -21.83 -13.18 5.82
CA PRO A 36 -20.76 -13.54 6.74
C PRO A 36 -21.28 -13.96 8.13
N GLN A 37 -22.40 -13.44 8.59
CA GLN A 37 -23.01 -13.81 9.89
C GLN A 37 -23.49 -15.26 9.90
N LYS A 38 -24.07 -15.72 8.79
CA LYS A 38 -24.54 -17.11 8.65
C LYS A 38 -23.45 -18.15 8.81
N PHE A 39 -22.21 -17.81 8.56
CA PHE A 39 -21.08 -18.69 8.78
C PHE A 39 -20.42 -18.46 10.14
N ALA A 40 -20.16 -17.18 10.48
CA ALA A 40 -19.26 -16.81 11.57
C ALA A 40 -19.82 -17.16 12.95
N PHE A 41 -21.11 -16.96 13.21
CA PHE A 41 -21.69 -17.14 14.55
C PHE A 41 -21.46 -18.55 15.09
N LYS A 42 -21.73 -19.56 14.29
CA LYS A 42 -21.56 -20.96 14.70
C LYS A 42 -20.08 -21.34 14.81
N LEU A 43 -19.25 -21.00 13.82
CA LEU A 43 -17.80 -21.27 13.85
C LEU A 43 -17.12 -20.70 15.09
N ILE A 44 -17.41 -19.42 15.41
CA ILE A 44 -16.83 -18.75 16.58
C ILE A 44 -17.36 -19.35 17.86
N SER A 45 -18.64 -19.69 17.90
CA SER A 45 -19.23 -20.36 19.06
C SER A 45 -18.61 -21.75 19.32
N GLU A 46 -18.23 -22.47 18.28
CA GLU A 46 -17.55 -23.77 18.37
C GLU A 46 -16.06 -23.67 18.74
N GLY A 47 -15.49 -22.46 18.85
CA GLY A 47 -14.09 -22.24 19.20
C GLY A 47 -13.11 -22.44 18.03
N LYS A 48 -13.59 -22.52 16.78
CA LYS A 48 -12.76 -22.69 15.59
C LYS A 48 -12.09 -21.37 15.19
N ASN A 49 -10.82 -21.42 14.78
CA ASN A 49 -10.18 -20.27 14.13
C ASN A 49 -10.87 -20.01 12.78
N ALA A 50 -11.07 -18.74 12.45
CA ALA A 50 -11.81 -18.36 11.25
C ALA A 50 -11.16 -17.18 10.52
N LEU A 51 -11.09 -17.27 9.19
CA LEU A 51 -10.79 -16.15 8.30
C LEU A 51 -12.06 -15.76 7.56
N ILE A 52 -12.55 -14.54 7.80
CA ILE A 52 -13.82 -14.05 7.25
C ILE A 52 -13.51 -12.95 6.22
N THR A 53 -13.79 -13.23 4.95
CA THR A 53 -13.67 -12.25 3.87
C THR A 53 -15.06 -11.79 3.44
N ALA A 54 -15.30 -10.48 3.49
CA ALA A 54 -16.58 -9.89 3.11
C ALA A 54 -16.41 -8.39 2.79
N PRO A 55 -17.26 -7.80 1.90
CA PRO A 55 -17.15 -6.39 1.55
C PRO A 55 -17.45 -5.47 2.74
N THR A 56 -17.12 -4.19 2.58
CA THR A 56 -17.48 -3.16 3.56
C THR A 56 -19.02 -3.00 3.61
N GLY A 57 -19.56 -2.78 4.83
CA GLY A 57 -21.01 -2.68 5.03
C GLY A 57 -21.75 -4.02 5.09
N SER A 58 -21.07 -5.16 5.02
CA SER A 58 -21.66 -6.50 5.13
C SER A 58 -21.86 -7.00 6.57
N GLY A 59 -21.54 -6.20 7.58
CA GLY A 59 -21.67 -6.60 8.98
C GLY A 59 -20.51 -7.46 9.52
N LYS A 60 -19.34 -7.45 8.88
CA LYS A 60 -18.14 -8.20 9.30
C LYS A 60 -17.83 -8.08 10.79
N THR A 61 -17.80 -6.84 11.31
CA THR A 61 -17.46 -6.57 12.70
C THR A 61 -18.44 -7.26 13.65
N LEU A 62 -19.73 -7.14 13.37
CA LEU A 62 -20.76 -7.81 14.18
C LEU A 62 -20.70 -9.34 14.03
N SER A 63 -20.34 -9.85 12.84
CA SER A 63 -20.12 -11.29 12.61
C SER A 63 -19.07 -11.89 13.53
N ALA A 64 -17.96 -11.16 13.76
CA ALA A 64 -16.90 -11.59 14.65
C ALA A 64 -17.25 -11.43 16.13
N PHE A 65 -17.96 -10.36 16.50
CA PHE A 65 -18.18 -10.01 17.91
C PHE A 65 -19.41 -10.66 18.54
N LEU A 66 -20.52 -10.87 17.82
CA LEU A 66 -21.79 -11.18 18.46
C LEU A 66 -21.78 -12.50 19.24
N SER A 67 -21.12 -13.53 18.70
CA SER A 67 -20.96 -14.81 19.41
C SER A 67 -20.07 -14.68 20.66
N ILE A 68 -19.04 -13.83 20.60
CA ILE A 68 -18.16 -13.55 21.73
C ILE A 68 -18.92 -12.78 22.80
N VAL A 69 -19.66 -11.73 22.41
CA VAL A 69 -20.54 -10.94 23.30
C VAL A 69 -21.57 -11.84 23.96
N SER A 70 -22.15 -12.77 23.24
CA SER A 70 -23.08 -13.77 23.75
C SER A 70 -22.47 -14.59 24.88
N LYS A 71 -21.25 -15.14 24.67
CA LYS A 71 -20.53 -15.90 25.70
C LYS A 71 -20.12 -15.05 26.92
N LEU A 72 -19.79 -13.78 26.71
CA LEU A 72 -19.49 -12.88 27.83
C LEU A 72 -20.74 -12.56 28.66
N PHE A 73 -21.91 -12.42 28.03
CA PHE A 73 -23.17 -12.29 28.77
C PHE A 73 -23.57 -13.57 29.50
N ASP A 74 -23.29 -14.78 28.92
CA ASP A 74 -23.49 -16.04 29.66
C ASP A 74 -22.62 -16.12 30.92
N LEU A 75 -21.34 -15.67 30.82
CA LEU A 75 -20.48 -15.55 32.01
C LEU A 75 -21.02 -14.54 33.02
N SER A 76 -21.54 -13.41 32.54
CA SER A 76 -22.14 -12.39 33.41
C SER A 76 -23.39 -12.92 34.12
N LEU A 77 -24.32 -13.54 33.41
CA LEU A 77 -25.56 -14.11 33.94
C LEU A 77 -25.31 -15.23 34.94
N SER A 78 -24.20 -15.98 34.78
CA SER A 78 -23.77 -17.03 35.72
C SER A 78 -22.94 -16.51 36.87
N GLY A 79 -22.72 -15.18 37.01
CA GLY A 79 -21.90 -14.56 38.02
C GLY A 79 -20.39 -14.85 37.92
N LYS A 80 -19.94 -15.37 36.77
CA LYS A 80 -18.53 -15.79 36.49
C LYS A 80 -17.71 -14.77 35.70
N LEU A 81 -18.30 -13.64 35.30
CA LEU A 81 -17.58 -12.60 34.58
C LEU A 81 -16.66 -11.84 35.55
N GLU A 82 -15.36 -11.98 35.36
CA GLU A 82 -14.36 -11.29 36.16
C GLU A 82 -13.87 -9.99 35.48
N GLU A 83 -13.21 -9.12 36.26
CA GLU A 83 -12.49 -7.96 35.70
C GLU A 83 -11.19 -8.42 35.06
N LYS A 84 -11.27 -9.00 33.84
CA LYS A 84 -10.18 -9.52 33.02
C LYS A 84 -10.47 -9.30 31.52
N VAL A 85 -9.43 -9.29 30.70
CA VAL A 85 -9.56 -9.20 29.26
C VAL A 85 -9.82 -10.60 28.69
N TYR A 86 -10.99 -10.79 28.09
CA TYR A 86 -11.40 -12.04 27.43
C TYR A 86 -11.22 -11.97 25.92
N CYS A 87 -11.33 -10.77 25.34
CA CYS A 87 -11.22 -10.54 23.90
C CYS A 87 -10.31 -9.35 23.60
N ILE A 88 -9.38 -9.53 22.65
CA ILE A 88 -8.59 -8.43 22.09
C ILE A 88 -8.99 -8.25 20.62
N TYR A 89 -9.40 -7.02 20.28
CA TYR A 89 -9.59 -6.61 18.90
C TYR A 89 -8.42 -5.75 18.44
N ILE A 90 -7.82 -6.11 17.28
CA ILE A 90 -6.64 -5.46 16.75
C ILE A 90 -6.95 -4.93 15.35
N SER A 91 -6.75 -3.63 15.16
CA SER A 91 -6.89 -2.99 13.85
C SER A 91 -5.64 -2.19 13.50
N PRO A 92 -5.27 -2.11 12.20
CA PRO A 92 -4.11 -1.33 11.77
C PRO A 92 -4.29 0.18 11.94
N LEU A 93 -5.52 0.69 12.05
CA LEU A 93 -5.83 2.12 12.10
C LEU A 93 -6.48 2.53 13.41
N ARG A 94 -6.02 3.68 13.96
CA ARG A 94 -6.58 4.25 15.20
C ARG A 94 -8.01 4.77 15.02
N ALA A 95 -8.33 5.32 13.84
CA ALA A 95 -9.69 5.80 13.53
C ALA A 95 -10.71 4.64 13.58
N LEU A 96 -10.36 3.52 12.95
CA LEU A 96 -11.20 2.31 12.97
C LEU A 96 -11.45 1.79 14.39
N ASN A 97 -10.45 1.85 15.27
CA ASN A 97 -10.62 1.46 16.67
C ASN A 97 -11.69 2.28 17.40
N ASN A 98 -11.76 3.58 17.16
CA ASN A 98 -12.77 4.44 17.75
C ASN A 98 -14.18 4.16 17.20
N ASP A 99 -14.29 3.88 15.90
CA ASP A 99 -15.55 3.52 15.26
C ASP A 99 -16.08 2.19 15.81
N VAL A 100 -15.23 1.18 15.91
CA VAL A 100 -15.60 -0.13 16.47
C VAL A 100 -16.03 0.02 17.94
N TYR A 101 -15.33 0.83 18.72
CA TYR A 101 -15.74 1.13 20.10
C TYR A 101 -17.16 1.71 20.15
N ARG A 102 -17.46 2.72 19.34
CA ARG A 102 -18.80 3.34 19.28
C ARG A 102 -19.87 2.34 18.84
N ASN A 103 -19.59 1.56 17.81
CA ASN A 103 -20.51 0.61 17.22
C ASN A 103 -20.78 -0.60 18.13
N LEU A 104 -19.88 -0.94 19.03
CA LEU A 104 -20.07 -2.03 20.00
C LEU A 104 -20.62 -1.55 21.34
N SER A 105 -20.30 -0.33 21.78
CA SER A 105 -20.78 0.17 23.06
C SER A 105 -22.30 0.21 23.15
N LYS A 106 -22.96 0.69 22.10
CA LYS A 106 -24.43 0.79 22.05
C LYS A 106 -25.11 -0.58 22.15
N PRO A 107 -24.78 -1.61 21.37
CA PRO A 107 -25.31 -2.97 21.55
C PRO A 107 -25.09 -3.53 22.95
N LEU A 108 -23.89 -3.36 23.51
CA LEU A 108 -23.58 -3.84 24.86
C LEU A 108 -24.47 -3.18 25.91
N ASP A 109 -24.72 -1.88 25.79
CA ASP A 109 -25.57 -1.12 26.69
C ASP A 109 -27.04 -1.54 26.57
N GLU A 110 -27.56 -1.65 25.34
CA GLU A 110 -28.93 -2.07 25.05
C GLU A 110 -29.24 -3.49 25.57
N ILE A 111 -28.30 -4.44 25.33
CA ILE A 111 -28.46 -5.82 25.84
C ILE A 111 -28.43 -5.84 27.38
N TYR A 112 -27.51 -5.08 27.99
CA TYR A 112 -27.45 -5.00 29.46
C TYR A 112 -28.69 -4.38 30.09
N GLU A 113 -29.29 -3.33 29.50
CA GLU A 113 -30.55 -2.77 29.98
C GLU A 113 -31.72 -3.77 29.81
N MET A 114 -31.78 -4.55 28.75
CA MET A 114 -32.79 -5.64 28.66
C MET A 114 -32.64 -6.68 29.77
N ILE A 115 -31.38 -7.07 30.08
CA ILE A 115 -31.10 -7.99 31.18
C ILE A 115 -31.53 -7.35 32.52
N LYS A 116 -31.28 -6.06 32.70
CA LYS A 116 -31.60 -5.32 33.92
C LYS A 116 -33.11 -5.21 34.16
N GLU A 117 -33.89 -5.04 33.09
CA GLU A 117 -35.34 -5.03 33.20
C GLU A 117 -35.92 -6.38 33.65
N GLU A 118 -35.39 -7.50 33.12
CA GLU A 118 -35.89 -8.85 33.44
C GLU A 118 -35.30 -9.40 34.76
N LYS A 119 -34.06 -8.99 35.17
CA LYS A 119 -33.30 -9.59 36.29
C LYS A 119 -32.83 -8.58 37.35
N LYS A 120 -33.68 -7.59 37.71
CA LYS A 120 -33.35 -6.53 38.67
C LYS A 120 -32.80 -7.04 40.00
N GLY A 121 -33.36 -8.13 40.57
CA GLY A 121 -32.94 -8.68 41.85
C GLY A 121 -31.53 -9.23 41.87
N ASP A 122 -31.07 -9.83 40.79
CA ASP A 122 -29.71 -10.41 40.68
C ASP A 122 -28.65 -9.34 40.44
N ILE A 123 -29.00 -8.24 39.79
CA ILE A 123 -28.10 -7.09 39.58
C ILE A 123 -27.90 -6.34 40.89
N ILE A 124 -28.95 -6.12 41.68
CA ILE A 124 -28.87 -5.45 43.01
C ILE A 124 -27.96 -6.25 43.93
N LYS A 125 -27.94 -7.58 43.83
CA LYS A 125 -27.05 -8.45 44.62
C LYS A 125 -25.58 -8.46 44.07
N GLY A 126 -25.28 -7.74 43.00
CA GLY A 126 -23.95 -7.69 42.36
C GLY A 126 -23.56 -8.94 41.60
N ASN A 127 -24.48 -9.88 41.37
CA ASN A 127 -24.21 -11.14 40.69
C ASN A 127 -24.04 -10.97 39.15
N ILE A 128 -24.69 -9.97 38.55
CA ILE A 128 -24.63 -9.71 37.08
C ILE A 128 -23.82 -8.43 36.85
N ARG A 129 -22.69 -8.56 36.12
CA ARG A 129 -21.81 -7.45 35.78
C ARG A 129 -21.99 -7.03 34.32
N LYS A 130 -21.87 -5.74 34.03
CA LYS A 130 -21.87 -5.20 32.69
C LYS A 130 -20.58 -5.64 31.95
N VAL A 131 -20.72 -6.08 30.69
CA VAL A 131 -19.58 -6.33 29.82
C VAL A 131 -18.93 -5.00 29.45
N SER A 132 -17.65 -4.83 29.79
CA SER A 132 -16.92 -3.58 29.61
C SER A 132 -16.00 -3.63 28.39
N ILE A 133 -15.86 -2.46 27.71
CA ILE A 133 -15.04 -2.29 26.53
C ILE A 133 -14.18 -1.03 26.66
N ALA A 134 -12.93 -1.07 26.19
CA ALA A 134 -12.04 0.10 26.17
C ALA A 134 -11.07 0.08 25.00
N VAL A 135 -10.59 1.29 24.61
CA VAL A 135 -9.60 1.49 23.54
C VAL A 135 -8.25 1.85 24.12
N ARG A 136 -7.22 1.09 23.79
CA ARG A 136 -5.82 1.37 24.18
C ARG A 136 -4.92 1.46 22.96
N THR A 137 -4.56 2.68 22.59
CA THR A 137 -3.68 2.99 21.46
C THR A 137 -2.54 3.91 21.90
N GLY A 138 -1.69 4.33 20.99
CA GLY A 138 -0.65 5.32 21.25
C GLY A 138 -1.20 6.66 21.78
N ASP A 139 -2.43 7.02 21.41
CA ASP A 139 -3.07 8.31 21.75
C ASP A 139 -3.86 8.26 23.07
N THR A 140 -4.05 7.08 23.66
CA THR A 140 -4.79 6.92 24.91
C THR A 140 -4.07 7.65 26.06
N PRO A 141 -4.72 8.58 26.79
CA PRO A 141 -4.13 9.32 27.89
C PRO A 141 -3.65 8.42 29.04
N GLN A 142 -2.66 8.91 29.79
CA GLN A 142 -2.03 8.10 30.84
C GLN A 142 -2.99 7.73 31.96
N ASN A 143 -3.91 8.62 32.34
CA ASN A 143 -4.96 8.37 33.33
C ASN A 143 -5.91 7.23 32.89
N GLU A 144 -6.30 7.20 31.63
CA GLU A 144 -7.13 6.12 31.09
C GLU A 144 -6.37 4.79 31.03
N ARG A 145 -5.09 4.81 30.65
CA ARG A 145 -4.24 3.61 30.72
C ARG A 145 -4.13 3.06 32.13
N HIS A 146 -4.07 3.95 33.13
CA HIS A 146 -4.03 3.56 34.53
C HIS A 146 -5.38 2.97 35.01
N LYS A 147 -6.51 3.56 34.58
CA LYS A 147 -7.85 2.99 34.84
C LYS A 147 -7.99 1.57 34.32
N MET A 148 -7.53 1.31 33.07
CA MET A 148 -7.56 -0.02 32.47
C MET A 148 -6.64 -1.03 33.18
N LEU A 149 -5.64 -0.57 33.92
CA LEU A 149 -4.76 -1.43 34.70
C LEU A 149 -5.45 -1.89 35.99
N VAL A 150 -6.22 -1.01 36.62
CA VAL A 150 -6.95 -1.28 37.87
C VAL A 150 -8.28 -1.97 37.60
N HIS A 151 -9.00 -1.51 36.58
CA HIS A 151 -10.29 -2.05 36.09
C HIS A 151 -10.15 -2.46 34.62
N PRO A 152 -9.62 -3.65 34.35
CA PRO A 152 -9.42 -4.13 32.99
C PRO A 152 -10.75 -4.33 32.27
N PRO A 153 -10.85 -3.90 30.98
CA PRO A 153 -12.03 -4.15 30.17
C PRO A 153 -12.14 -5.63 29.80
N ASN A 154 -13.36 -6.12 29.60
CA ASN A 154 -13.57 -7.49 29.08
C ASN A 154 -13.22 -7.59 27.58
N ILE A 155 -13.43 -6.50 26.83
CA ILE A 155 -13.02 -6.37 25.42
C ILE A 155 -12.02 -5.21 25.31
N LEU A 156 -10.81 -5.51 24.87
CA LEU A 156 -9.75 -4.53 24.65
C LEU A 156 -9.58 -4.27 23.15
N ILE A 157 -9.83 -3.05 22.70
CA ILE A 157 -9.56 -2.60 21.33
C ILE A 157 -8.18 -1.93 21.28
N THR A 158 -7.32 -2.34 20.31
CA THR A 158 -5.95 -1.86 20.28
C THR A 158 -5.31 -1.90 18.86
N THR A 159 -4.04 -1.50 18.77
CA THR A 159 -3.21 -1.58 17.53
C THR A 159 -2.07 -2.58 17.69
N PRO A 160 -1.49 -3.08 16.58
CA PRO A 160 -0.35 -4.02 16.62
C PRO A 160 0.81 -3.55 17.50
N GLU A 161 1.17 -2.26 17.42
CA GLU A 161 2.26 -1.68 18.20
C GLU A 161 1.94 -1.64 19.70
N SER A 162 0.69 -1.41 20.04
CA SER A 162 0.27 -1.35 21.45
C SER A 162 0.34 -2.71 22.15
N ILE A 163 0.07 -3.81 21.42
CA ILE A 163 0.20 -5.17 21.96
C ILE A 163 1.63 -5.44 22.41
N SER A 164 2.65 -5.11 21.61
CA SER A 164 4.04 -5.35 21.96
C SER A 164 4.48 -4.57 23.22
N ILE A 165 3.88 -3.40 23.45
CA ILE A 165 4.10 -2.61 24.66
C ILE A 165 3.40 -3.26 25.87
N ILE A 166 2.16 -3.73 25.69
CA ILE A 166 1.36 -4.40 26.72
C ILE A 166 2.06 -5.67 27.21
N LEU A 167 2.64 -6.48 26.32
CA LEU A 167 3.38 -7.71 26.62
C LEU A 167 4.55 -7.50 27.60
N ASN A 168 5.07 -6.28 27.72
CA ASN A 168 6.16 -5.95 28.63
C ASN A 168 5.70 -5.18 29.89
N SER A 169 4.38 -5.18 30.16
CA SER A 169 3.77 -4.63 31.36
C SER A 169 3.34 -5.75 32.29
N GLU A 170 4.17 -6.11 33.27
CA GLU A 170 3.92 -7.21 34.22
C GLU A 170 2.52 -7.14 34.86
N LYS A 171 2.14 -5.94 35.35
CA LYS A 171 0.82 -5.73 35.96
C LYS A 171 -0.34 -5.92 34.95
N PHE A 172 -0.17 -5.57 33.68
CA PHE A 172 -1.25 -5.74 32.72
C PHE A 172 -1.36 -7.18 32.19
N MET A 173 -0.25 -7.94 32.22
CA MET A 173 -0.24 -9.35 31.82
C MET A 173 -1.16 -10.22 32.67
N GLU A 174 -1.27 -9.95 33.97
CA GLU A 174 -2.22 -10.66 34.84
C GLU A 174 -3.66 -10.52 34.34
N ASN A 175 -4.02 -9.35 33.81
CA ASN A 175 -5.35 -9.07 33.27
C ASN A 175 -5.62 -9.83 31.96
N LEU A 176 -4.57 -10.30 31.27
CA LEU A 176 -4.67 -11.07 30.00
C LEU A 176 -4.78 -12.59 30.21
N ARG A 177 -4.65 -13.11 31.45
CA ARG A 177 -4.80 -14.55 31.71
C ARG A 177 -6.20 -15.09 31.39
N GLY A 178 -7.19 -14.22 31.31
CA GLY A 178 -8.56 -14.54 30.88
C GLY A 178 -8.76 -14.64 29.36
N LEU A 179 -7.74 -14.31 28.55
CA LEU A 179 -7.87 -14.18 27.09
C LEU A 179 -8.31 -15.49 26.43
N ASN A 180 -9.39 -15.41 25.67
CA ASN A 180 -9.96 -16.50 24.88
C ASN A 180 -10.01 -16.21 23.38
N TYR A 181 -10.09 -14.91 23.02
CA TYR A 181 -10.37 -14.49 21.65
C TYR A 181 -9.43 -13.37 21.20
N VAL A 182 -8.89 -13.48 19.99
CA VAL A 182 -8.19 -12.40 19.30
C VAL A 182 -8.81 -12.20 17.94
N ILE A 183 -9.30 -11.00 17.69
CA ILE A 183 -9.85 -10.56 16.40
C ILE A 183 -8.82 -9.66 15.72
N ILE A 184 -8.47 -9.94 14.47
CA ILE A 184 -7.56 -9.12 13.66
C ILE A 184 -8.36 -8.59 12.47
N ASP A 185 -8.61 -7.30 12.45
CA ASP A 185 -9.35 -6.64 11.37
C ASP A 185 -8.41 -6.06 10.31
N GLU A 186 -8.94 -5.93 9.10
CA GLU A 186 -8.22 -5.50 7.90
C GLU A 186 -6.89 -6.29 7.73
N LEU A 187 -6.98 -7.62 7.85
CA LEU A 187 -5.81 -8.52 7.84
C LEU A 187 -4.93 -8.33 6.60
N HIS A 188 -5.51 -7.93 5.45
CA HIS A 188 -4.79 -7.65 4.21
C HIS A 188 -3.79 -6.49 4.34
N GLU A 189 -4.06 -5.52 5.24
CA GLU A 189 -3.15 -4.40 5.52
C GLU A 189 -1.98 -4.80 6.43
N LEU A 190 -2.04 -5.96 7.02
CA LEU A 190 -1.02 -6.47 7.94
C LEU A 190 -0.20 -7.61 7.32
N ALA A 191 -0.83 -8.54 6.63
CA ALA A 191 -0.19 -9.77 6.18
C ALA A 191 0.98 -9.53 5.20
N ASN A 192 0.95 -8.44 4.43
CA ASN A 192 1.93 -8.14 3.38
C ASN A 192 3.11 -7.25 3.83
N ASN A 193 3.27 -7.00 5.15
CA ASN A 193 4.31 -6.10 5.63
C ASN A 193 4.86 -6.49 7.02
N LYS A 194 5.98 -5.87 7.39
CA LYS A 194 6.65 -6.12 8.68
C LYS A 194 5.81 -5.79 9.91
N ARG A 195 4.77 -4.95 9.77
CA ARG A 195 3.87 -4.59 10.85
C ARG A 195 3.01 -5.78 11.27
N GLY A 196 2.53 -6.54 10.29
CA GLY A 196 1.81 -7.79 10.56
C GLY A 196 2.73 -8.90 11.07
N VAL A 197 3.96 -9.01 10.53
CA VAL A 197 4.94 -9.97 11.05
C VAL A 197 5.27 -9.68 12.52
N HIS A 198 5.39 -8.42 12.90
CA HIS A 198 5.55 -7.99 14.29
C HIS A 198 4.34 -8.37 15.16
N LEU A 199 3.12 -8.24 14.62
CA LEU A 199 1.90 -8.68 15.30
C LEU A 199 1.89 -10.20 15.48
N SER A 200 2.22 -11.00 14.45
CA SER A 200 2.20 -12.46 14.54
C SER A 200 3.13 -12.98 15.62
N LEU A 201 4.36 -12.44 15.74
CA LEU A 201 5.26 -12.73 16.86
C LEU A 201 4.71 -12.27 18.22
N SER A 202 4.03 -11.13 18.25
CA SER A 202 3.38 -10.65 19.49
C SER A 202 2.32 -11.62 19.97
N LEU A 203 1.55 -12.23 19.08
CA LEU A 203 0.53 -13.21 19.40
C LEU A 203 1.12 -14.51 19.92
N GLU A 204 2.22 -15.01 19.34
CA GLU A 204 2.88 -16.21 19.86
C GLU A 204 3.50 -15.98 21.25
N ARG A 205 4.11 -14.81 21.47
CA ARG A 205 4.56 -14.39 22.81
C ARG A 205 3.40 -14.26 23.79
N LEU A 206 2.26 -13.74 23.36
CA LEU A 206 1.06 -13.63 24.19
C LEU A 206 0.54 -15.00 24.60
N ALA A 207 0.47 -15.96 23.67
CA ALA A 207 0.08 -17.35 23.95
C ALA A 207 1.04 -18.04 24.93
N ASP A 208 2.35 -17.76 24.80
CA ASP A 208 3.35 -18.28 25.74
C ASP A 208 3.20 -17.67 27.13
N LEU A 209 3.07 -16.36 27.26
CA LEU A 209 2.94 -15.63 28.52
C LEU A 209 1.62 -15.93 29.25
N THR A 210 0.53 -16.19 28.55
CA THR A 210 -0.76 -16.57 29.15
C THR A 210 -0.84 -18.06 29.49
N GLY A 211 0.08 -18.85 28.96
CA GLY A 211 0.15 -20.31 29.17
C GLY A 211 -0.90 -21.11 28.40
N LYS A 212 -1.77 -20.47 27.63
CA LYS A 212 -2.81 -21.11 26.81
C LYS A 212 -2.92 -20.47 25.44
N ASP A 213 -3.42 -21.26 24.47
CA ASP A 213 -3.79 -20.73 23.16
C ASP A 213 -5.18 -20.10 23.21
N PHE A 214 -5.48 -19.24 22.26
CA PHE A 214 -6.75 -18.52 22.11
C PHE A 214 -7.25 -18.65 20.67
N GLN A 215 -8.56 -18.47 20.49
CA GLN A 215 -9.21 -18.48 19.19
C GLN A 215 -8.80 -17.25 18.39
N ARG A 216 -8.38 -17.44 17.14
CA ARG A 216 -7.93 -16.39 16.21
C ARG A 216 -8.96 -16.18 15.13
N ILE A 217 -9.43 -14.94 14.99
CA ILE A 217 -10.45 -14.55 14.01
C ILE A 217 -9.85 -13.44 13.15
N GLY A 218 -9.63 -13.72 11.87
CA GLY A 218 -9.16 -12.75 10.88
C GLY A 218 -10.32 -12.20 10.07
N MET A 219 -10.32 -10.89 9.84
CA MET A 219 -11.30 -10.23 8.97
C MET A 219 -10.62 -9.42 7.88
N GLY A 220 -11.21 -9.40 6.67
CA GLY A 220 -10.74 -8.58 5.57
C GLY A 220 -11.77 -8.43 4.47
N ALA A 221 -11.57 -7.45 3.58
CA ALA A 221 -12.48 -7.26 2.44
C ALA A 221 -11.98 -8.00 1.19
N THR A 222 -10.67 -8.03 0.99
CA THR A 222 -10.01 -8.51 -0.23
C THR A 222 -8.70 -9.20 0.16
N LEU A 223 -8.67 -10.51 0.14
CA LEU A 223 -7.51 -11.34 0.51
C LEU A 223 -7.28 -12.40 -0.56
N TYR A 224 -6.09 -12.42 -1.16
CA TYR A 224 -5.69 -13.47 -2.10
C TYR A 224 -4.16 -13.67 -2.08
N PRO A 225 -3.67 -14.93 -1.95
CA PRO A 225 -4.41 -16.18 -1.69
C PRO A 225 -4.96 -16.25 -0.25
N MET A 226 -6.20 -16.75 -0.08
CA MET A 226 -6.84 -16.83 1.24
C MET A 226 -6.14 -17.84 2.16
N GLU A 227 -5.61 -18.93 1.61
CA GLU A 227 -4.87 -19.95 2.36
C GLU A 227 -3.59 -19.35 2.98
N GLU A 228 -2.89 -18.48 2.26
CA GLU A 228 -1.70 -17.80 2.78
C GLU A 228 -2.06 -16.85 3.94
N ALA A 229 -3.19 -16.13 3.80
CA ALA A 229 -3.73 -15.29 4.87
C ALA A 229 -4.16 -16.10 6.10
N ALA A 230 -4.78 -17.27 5.90
CA ALA A 230 -5.18 -18.16 6.97
C ALA A 230 -3.96 -18.73 7.71
N LYS A 231 -2.92 -19.20 7.00
CA LYS A 231 -1.65 -19.66 7.58
C LYS A 231 -0.98 -18.56 8.40
N PHE A 232 -0.94 -17.33 7.86
CA PHE A 232 -0.39 -16.19 8.57
C PHE A 232 -1.18 -15.85 9.85
N LEU A 233 -2.52 -15.93 9.81
CA LEU A 233 -3.39 -15.67 10.95
C LEU A 233 -3.15 -16.65 12.08
N VAL A 234 -3.12 -17.96 11.77
CA VAL A 234 -3.11 -18.99 12.81
C VAL A 234 -1.71 -19.41 13.25
N GLY A 235 -0.72 -19.41 12.33
CA GLY A 235 0.62 -19.89 12.63
C GLY A 235 0.64 -21.35 13.07
N TYR A 236 1.70 -21.75 13.79
CA TYR A 236 1.95 -23.13 14.21
C TYR A 236 1.72 -23.30 15.72
N ASP A 237 1.35 -24.49 16.14
CA ASP A 237 1.18 -24.84 17.55
C ASP A 237 2.52 -25.17 18.24
N LYS A 238 2.46 -25.68 19.48
CA LYS A 238 3.64 -26.08 20.27
C LYS A 238 4.37 -27.29 19.68
N ASN A 239 3.68 -28.12 18.90
CA ASN A 239 4.23 -29.30 18.25
C ASN A 239 4.85 -28.99 16.88
N GLY A 240 4.74 -27.75 16.40
CA GLY A 240 5.18 -27.36 15.07
C GLY A 240 4.16 -27.67 13.96
N GLU A 241 2.93 -28.00 14.31
CA GLU A 241 1.85 -28.28 13.38
C GLU A 241 1.06 -27.00 13.08
N LEU A 242 0.67 -26.83 11.80
CA LEU A 242 -0.16 -25.69 11.39
C LEU A 242 -1.52 -25.77 12.07
N ARG A 243 -1.90 -24.72 12.82
CA ARG A 243 -3.23 -24.66 13.47
C ARG A 243 -4.35 -24.72 12.44
N GLN A 244 -5.47 -25.32 12.83
CA GLN A 244 -6.67 -25.40 11.98
C GLN A 244 -7.29 -24.01 11.80
N CYS A 245 -7.85 -23.76 10.60
CA CYS A 245 -8.58 -22.53 10.30
C CYS A 245 -9.65 -22.79 9.24
N SER A 246 -10.86 -22.28 9.46
CA SER A 246 -11.94 -22.29 8.47
C SER A 246 -11.96 -20.95 7.72
N ILE A 247 -11.98 -20.99 6.38
CA ILE A 247 -12.08 -19.84 5.51
C ILE A 247 -13.55 -19.65 5.11
N VAL A 248 -14.07 -18.46 5.35
CA VAL A 248 -15.41 -18.00 4.95
C VAL A 248 -15.25 -16.93 3.88
N ASP A 249 -15.59 -17.24 2.63
CA ASP A 249 -15.62 -16.26 1.55
C ASP A 249 -17.04 -15.74 1.31
N ALA A 250 -17.33 -14.54 1.77
CA ALA A 250 -18.54 -13.79 1.49
C ALA A 250 -18.26 -12.52 0.65
N SER A 251 -17.13 -12.45 -0.03
CA SER A 251 -16.70 -11.31 -0.86
C SER A 251 -17.66 -11.01 -2.02
N TRP A 252 -18.41 -12.03 -2.46
CA TRP A 252 -19.40 -11.96 -3.53
C TRP A 252 -20.68 -11.19 -3.17
N SER A 253 -20.90 -10.86 -1.92
CA SER A 253 -22.20 -10.37 -1.42
C SER A 253 -22.56 -8.93 -1.84
N LYS A 254 -21.63 -8.14 -2.40
CA LYS A 254 -21.89 -6.77 -2.87
C LYS A 254 -21.65 -6.63 -4.39
N ARG A 255 -22.66 -6.08 -5.09
CA ARG A 255 -22.58 -5.79 -6.53
C ARG A 255 -21.84 -4.48 -6.78
N ILE A 256 -20.94 -4.48 -7.74
CA ILE A 256 -20.19 -3.30 -8.21
C ILE A 256 -20.74 -2.92 -9.59
N GLU A 257 -21.03 -1.63 -9.78
CA GLU A 257 -21.34 -1.01 -11.06
C GLU A 257 -20.37 0.15 -11.28
N ALA A 258 -19.45 -0.03 -12.21
CA ALA A 258 -18.42 0.96 -12.45
C ALA A 258 -18.02 1.02 -13.91
N LYS A 259 -17.49 2.18 -14.35
CA LYS A 259 -17.03 2.42 -15.72
C LYS A 259 -15.78 3.26 -15.76
N VAL A 260 -15.02 3.14 -16.85
CA VAL A 260 -13.87 3.98 -17.16
C VAL A 260 -14.28 5.07 -18.13
N ILE A 261 -13.89 6.30 -17.85
CA ILE A 261 -14.24 7.49 -18.62
C ILE A 261 -12.96 8.16 -19.14
N SER A 262 -12.85 8.26 -20.45
CA SER A 262 -11.86 9.17 -21.07
C SER A 262 -12.46 10.57 -21.19
N PRO A 263 -11.84 11.59 -20.53
CA PRO A 263 -12.40 12.94 -20.52
C PRO A 263 -12.44 13.59 -21.91
N VAL A 264 -11.54 13.16 -22.80
CA VAL A 264 -11.42 13.65 -24.19
C VAL A 264 -11.15 12.51 -25.15
N LYS A 265 -11.47 12.69 -26.43
CA LYS A 265 -11.22 11.68 -27.49
C LYS A 265 -9.74 11.53 -27.82
N ASP A 266 -8.98 12.60 -27.72
CA ASP A 266 -7.54 12.62 -28.04
C ASP A 266 -6.78 13.30 -26.89
N MET A 267 -5.99 12.51 -26.18
CA MET A 267 -5.20 12.97 -25.03
C MET A 267 -3.84 13.56 -25.43
N ILE A 268 -3.45 13.50 -26.70
CA ILE A 268 -2.16 14.00 -27.19
C ILE A 268 -2.29 15.40 -27.76
N TYR A 269 -3.26 15.63 -28.64
CA TYR A 269 -3.42 16.92 -29.33
C TYR A 269 -4.44 17.85 -28.67
N THR A 270 -5.22 17.37 -27.70
CA THR A 270 -6.06 18.27 -26.89
C THR A 270 -5.16 19.09 -25.97
N GLN A 271 -5.39 20.42 -25.93
CA GLN A 271 -4.66 21.33 -25.04
C GLN A 271 -4.86 20.92 -23.57
N ASP A 272 -3.80 21.00 -22.76
CA ASP A 272 -3.84 20.65 -21.32
C ASP A 272 -4.99 21.32 -20.59
N SER A 273 -5.22 22.61 -20.83
CA SER A 273 -6.33 23.36 -20.21
C SER A 273 -7.71 22.80 -20.58
N LYS A 274 -7.86 22.24 -21.78
CA LYS A 274 -9.11 21.57 -22.23
C LYS A 274 -9.25 20.20 -21.61
N ILE A 275 -8.16 19.43 -21.48
CA ILE A 275 -8.15 18.14 -20.79
C ILE A 275 -8.50 18.34 -19.32
N GLU A 276 -7.83 19.27 -18.64
CA GLU A 276 -8.16 19.61 -17.26
C GLU A 276 -9.61 20.08 -17.09
N ASN A 277 -10.10 20.96 -17.98
CA ASN A 277 -11.49 21.40 -17.93
C ASN A 277 -12.46 20.24 -18.10
N ALA A 278 -12.18 19.30 -18.99
CA ALA A 278 -13.02 18.12 -19.20
C ALA A 278 -13.02 17.20 -17.97
N ILE A 279 -11.84 16.94 -17.36
CA ILE A 279 -11.73 16.17 -16.12
C ILE A 279 -12.57 16.80 -15.01
N TYR A 280 -12.35 18.09 -14.72
CA TYR A 280 -13.07 18.76 -13.62
C TYR A 280 -14.56 18.93 -13.92
N SER A 281 -14.96 19.12 -15.17
CA SER A 281 -16.37 19.16 -15.57
C SER A 281 -17.06 17.81 -15.37
N GLU A 282 -16.39 16.70 -15.65
CA GLU A 282 -16.96 15.36 -15.41
C GLU A 282 -17.07 15.09 -13.90
N ILE A 283 -16.05 15.48 -13.10
CA ILE A 283 -16.14 15.38 -11.63
C ILE A 283 -17.29 16.24 -11.10
N ASP A 284 -17.44 17.49 -11.55
CA ASP A 284 -18.54 18.40 -11.13
C ASP A 284 -19.90 17.83 -11.48
N LYS A 285 -20.06 17.26 -12.66
CA LYS A 285 -21.30 16.59 -13.10
C LYS A 285 -21.67 15.43 -12.18
N ILE A 286 -20.69 14.60 -11.78
CA ILE A 286 -20.91 13.48 -10.85
C ILE A 286 -21.29 14.00 -9.47
N ILE A 287 -20.59 15.03 -8.94
CA ILE A 287 -20.90 15.65 -7.65
C ILE A 287 -22.35 16.18 -7.64
N ARG A 288 -22.78 16.88 -8.70
CA ARG A 288 -24.12 17.44 -8.80
C ARG A 288 -25.23 16.39 -8.94
N SER A 289 -24.90 15.22 -9.49
CA SER A 289 -25.85 14.10 -9.64
C SER A 289 -25.98 13.22 -8.40
N SER A 290 -25.13 13.45 -7.39
CA SER A 290 -25.05 12.65 -6.17
C SER A 290 -25.29 13.54 -4.94
N ARG A 291 -25.78 12.96 -3.84
CA ARG A 291 -25.87 13.65 -2.54
C ARG A 291 -24.46 13.82 -1.95
N THR A 292 -23.69 12.74 -1.95
CA THR A 292 -22.32 12.74 -1.44
C THR A 292 -21.41 11.94 -2.38
N THR A 293 -20.31 12.55 -2.82
CA THR A 293 -19.31 11.93 -3.70
C THR A 293 -17.96 11.86 -2.99
N LEU A 294 -17.30 10.71 -3.11
CA LEU A 294 -15.92 10.53 -2.62
C LEU A 294 -14.97 10.47 -3.81
N VAL A 295 -14.03 11.43 -3.90
CA VAL A 295 -13.05 11.47 -4.99
C VAL A 295 -11.70 10.99 -4.47
N PHE A 296 -11.19 9.89 -5.02
CA PHE A 296 -9.87 9.36 -4.72
C PHE A 296 -8.82 9.86 -5.71
N THR A 297 -7.70 10.28 -5.16
CA THR A 297 -6.45 10.55 -5.89
C THR A 297 -5.34 9.64 -5.39
N ASN A 298 -4.24 9.54 -6.13
CA ASN A 298 -3.12 8.68 -5.72
C ASN A 298 -2.11 9.40 -4.81
N THR A 299 -2.17 10.71 -4.70
CA THR A 299 -1.22 11.52 -3.93
C THR A 299 -1.93 12.61 -3.14
N ARG A 300 -1.34 13.02 -2.01
CA ARG A 300 -1.83 14.15 -1.21
C ARG A 300 -1.84 15.45 -2.02
N SER A 301 -0.82 15.68 -2.85
CA SER A 301 -0.77 16.84 -3.75
C SER A 301 -1.88 16.80 -4.82
N GLY A 302 -2.24 15.60 -5.30
CA GLY A 302 -3.40 15.40 -6.16
C GLY A 302 -4.70 15.81 -5.48
N THR A 303 -4.89 15.41 -4.22
CA THR A 303 -6.04 15.79 -3.40
C THR A 303 -6.18 17.32 -3.32
N GLU A 304 -5.10 18.00 -2.95
CA GLU A 304 -5.08 19.47 -2.83
C GLU A 304 -5.36 20.16 -4.17
N ARG A 305 -4.77 19.66 -5.26
CA ARG A 305 -5.00 20.18 -6.61
C ARG A 305 -6.45 20.05 -7.04
N VAL A 306 -7.08 18.92 -6.78
CA VAL A 306 -8.48 18.68 -7.15
C VAL A 306 -9.39 19.65 -6.38
N ILE A 307 -9.24 19.76 -5.06
CA ILE A 307 -10.01 20.70 -4.24
C ILE A 307 -9.86 22.12 -4.73
N PHE A 308 -8.61 22.59 -4.93
CA PHE A 308 -8.33 23.95 -5.40
C PHE A 308 -9.02 24.25 -6.73
N ASN A 309 -8.93 23.33 -7.71
CA ASN A 309 -9.53 23.53 -9.03
C ASN A 309 -11.05 23.49 -8.99
N LEU A 310 -11.66 22.60 -8.21
CA LEU A 310 -13.11 22.51 -8.05
C LEU A 310 -13.65 23.81 -7.43
N LYS A 311 -13.05 24.32 -6.36
CA LYS A 311 -13.45 25.58 -5.72
C LYS A 311 -13.28 26.78 -6.68
N LYS A 312 -12.14 26.86 -7.37
CA LYS A 312 -11.86 27.96 -8.30
C LYS A 312 -12.79 27.99 -9.51
N ARG A 313 -13.11 26.82 -10.10
CA ARG A 313 -13.89 26.71 -11.35
C ARG A 313 -15.39 26.74 -11.12
N PHE A 314 -15.87 26.06 -10.06
CA PHE A 314 -17.31 25.86 -9.82
C PHE A 314 -17.85 26.56 -8.58
N LYS A 315 -17.00 27.33 -7.89
CA LYS A 315 -17.35 28.18 -6.74
C LYS A 315 -17.97 27.41 -5.56
N TYR A 316 -17.53 26.17 -5.32
CA TYR A 316 -17.94 25.42 -4.14
C TYR A 316 -17.46 26.11 -2.86
N ALA A 317 -18.33 26.17 -1.84
CA ALA A 317 -18.01 26.66 -0.52
C ALA A 317 -17.11 25.68 0.26
N ASP A 318 -16.47 26.15 1.34
CA ASP A 318 -15.64 25.30 2.20
C ASP A 318 -16.45 24.20 2.90
N GLU A 319 -17.74 24.45 3.16
CA GLU A 319 -18.70 23.51 3.72
C GLU A 319 -19.25 22.47 2.71
N ASP A 320 -19.11 22.73 1.42
CA ASP A 320 -19.56 21.79 0.38
C ASP A 320 -18.52 20.72 0.07
N ILE A 321 -17.22 21.08 0.02
CA ILE A 321 -16.15 20.19 -0.37
C ILE A 321 -14.90 20.34 0.51
N ALA A 322 -14.33 19.21 0.95
CA ALA A 322 -13.19 19.18 1.85
C ALA A 322 -12.12 18.15 1.43
N ALA A 323 -10.86 18.45 1.81
CA ALA A 323 -9.74 17.52 1.68
C ALA A 323 -9.66 16.59 2.89
N HIS A 324 -9.28 15.34 2.66
CA HIS A 324 -8.98 14.40 3.73
C HIS A 324 -7.72 13.59 3.44
N HIS A 325 -6.62 13.87 4.13
CA HIS A 325 -5.37 13.10 4.05
C HIS A 325 -4.53 13.25 5.32
N SER A 326 -3.56 12.36 5.51
CA SER A 326 -2.78 12.21 6.74
C SER A 326 -1.91 13.44 7.12
N SER A 327 -1.65 14.37 6.18
CA SER A 327 -0.89 15.60 6.46
C SER A 327 -1.73 16.70 7.13
N LEU A 328 -3.06 16.57 7.11
CA LEU A 328 -3.97 17.51 7.78
C LEU A 328 -4.03 17.28 9.29
N SER A 329 -4.43 18.30 10.05
CA SER A 329 -4.63 18.19 11.48
C SER A 329 -5.67 17.11 11.83
N ARG A 330 -5.56 16.53 13.03
CA ARG A 330 -6.52 15.53 13.49
C ARG A 330 -7.93 16.10 13.61
N GLU A 331 -8.03 17.31 14.12
CA GLU A 331 -9.29 18.03 14.32
C GLU A 331 -10.02 18.20 12.98
N HIS A 332 -9.30 18.69 11.96
CA HIS A 332 -9.89 18.86 10.62
C HIS A 332 -10.34 17.54 10.00
N ARG A 333 -9.57 16.47 10.16
CA ARG A 333 -9.96 15.15 9.64
C ARG A 333 -11.23 14.63 10.31
N LEU A 334 -11.33 14.75 11.64
CA LEU A 334 -12.53 14.33 12.39
C LEU A 334 -13.76 15.16 12.01
N GLU A 335 -13.59 16.46 11.78
CA GLU A 335 -14.65 17.34 11.28
C GLU A 335 -15.17 16.89 9.91
N VAL A 336 -14.28 16.59 8.97
CA VAL A 336 -14.67 16.06 7.65
C VAL A 336 -15.35 14.70 7.75
N GLU A 337 -14.87 13.79 8.59
CA GLU A 337 -15.50 12.50 8.83
C GLU A 337 -16.92 12.65 9.41
N GLU A 338 -17.13 13.60 10.32
CA GLU A 338 -18.43 13.89 10.91
C GLU A 338 -19.39 14.51 9.88
N MET A 339 -18.92 15.46 9.09
CA MET A 339 -19.72 16.06 8.00
C MET A 339 -20.15 15.02 6.97
N LEU A 340 -19.27 14.04 6.64
CA LEU A 340 -19.63 12.91 5.78
C LEU A 340 -20.70 12.04 6.42
N LYS A 341 -20.59 11.70 7.70
CA LYS A 341 -21.58 10.89 8.44
C LYS A 341 -22.96 11.56 8.48
N LEU A 342 -22.99 12.85 8.65
CA LEU A 342 -24.23 13.64 8.65
C LEU A 342 -24.78 13.85 7.24
N GLY A 343 -24.01 13.55 6.19
CA GLY A 343 -24.39 13.79 4.79
C GLY A 343 -24.52 15.29 4.44
N SER A 344 -23.82 16.16 5.18
CA SER A 344 -23.79 17.59 4.94
C SER A 344 -22.73 17.98 3.91
N LEU A 345 -21.70 17.15 3.69
CA LEU A 345 -20.65 17.37 2.72
C LEU A 345 -21.02 16.79 1.35
N LYS A 346 -20.99 17.58 0.29
CA LYS A 346 -21.27 17.12 -1.08
C LYS A 346 -20.12 16.30 -1.66
N CYS A 347 -18.88 16.66 -1.32
CA CYS A 347 -17.72 15.96 -1.85
C CYS A 347 -16.56 15.97 -0.85
N ALA A 348 -15.99 14.80 -0.60
CA ALA A 348 -14.68 14.67 0.02
C ALA A 348 -13.65 14.21 -1.02
N VAL A 349 -12.50 14.90 -1.07
CA VAL A 349 -11.36 14.48 -1.91
C VAL A 349 -10.29 13.91 -1.00
N THR A 350 -9.85 12.70 -1.30
CA THR A 350 -8.93 11.94 -0.42
C THR A 350 -7.84 11.24 -1.22
N SER A 351 -6.75 10.88 -0.56
CA SER A 351 -5.75 9.97 -1.14
C SER A 351 -6.02 8.52 -0.71
N THR A 352 -5.38 8.07 0.39
CA THR A 352 -5.53 6.71 0.93
C THR A 352 -6.25 6.70 2.28
N SER A 353 -6.47 7.85 2.90
CA SER A 353 -6.92 7.92 4.30
C SER A 353 -8.38 7.49 4.54
N LEU A 354 -9.23 7.53 3.50
CA LEU A 354 -10.61 7.01 3.53
C LEU A 354 -10.77 5.72 2.71
N GLU A 355 -9.67 5.10 2.29
CA GLU A 355 -9.67 3.81 1.58
C GLU A 355 -10.07 2.67 2.50
N LEU A 356 -9.64 2.69 3.76
CA LEU A 356 -9.87 1.64 4.75
C LEU A 356 -11.13 1.89 5.59
N GLY A 357 -11.64 0.83 6.21
CA GLY A 357 -12.92 0.58 6.89
C GLY A 357 -13.48 1.59 7.89
N VAL A 358 -13.08 2.87 7.85
CA VAL A 358 -13.71 3.92 8.66
C VAL A 358 -15.15 4.11 8.22
N ASP A 359 -16.07 4.19 9.19
CA ASP A 359 -17.46 4.54 8.92
C ASP A 359 -17.58 6.03 8.58
N ILE A 360 -17.80 6.32 7.32
CA ILE A 360 -17.91 7.69 6.77
C ILE A 360 -19.34 8.04 6.32
N GLY A 361 -20.33 7.22 6.71
CA GLY A 361 -21.72 7.45 6.35
C GLY A 361 -22.04 7.03 4.92
N TYR A 362 -23.13 7.60 4.36
CA TYR A 362 -23.65 7.24 3.04
C TYR A 362 -22.91 7.96 1.93
N ILE A 363 -22.24 7.19 1.07
CA ILE A 363 -21.59 7.67 -0.15
C ILE A 363 -22.38 7.12 -1.36
N ASP A 364 -22.90 8.01 -2.20
CA ASP A 364 -23.64 7.62 -3.42
C ASP A 364 -22.70 7.12 -4.49
N ASN A 365 -21.59 7.83 -4.70
CA ASN A 365 -20.69 7.58 -5.81
C ASN A 365 -19.22 7.77 -5.43
N VAL A 366 -18.37 6.96 -6.03
CA VAL A 366 -16.90 7.06 -5.90
C VAL A 366 -16.29 7.42 -7.25
N VAL A 367 -15.48 8.47 -7.26
CA VAL A 367 -14.68 8.85 -8.42
C VAL A 367 -13.22 8.51 -8.13
N GLN A 368 -12.60 7.76 -9.01
CA GLN A 368 -11.17 7.50 -8.98
C GLN A 368 -10.47 8.31 -10.08
N LEU A 369 -9.55 9.20 -9.72
CA LEU A 369 -8.76 9.98 -10.68
C LEU A 369 -7.41 9.30 -10.93
N GLY A 370 -7.20 8.81 -12.16
CA GLY A 370 -6.06 8.00 -12.57
C GLY A 370 -6.08 6.58 -11.99
N SER A 371 -5.16 5.72 -12.44
CA SER A 371 -5.07 4.32 -12.01
C SER A 371 -4.65 4.17 -10.56
N PRO A 372 -5.37 3.45 -9.68
CA PRO A 372 -4.94 3.12 -8.32
C PRO A 372 -3.87 2.03 -8.26
N LYS A 373 -3.41 1.51 -9.42
CA LYS A 373 -2.30 0.57 -9.61
C LYS A 373 -2.50 -0.84 -9.02
N SER A 374 -3.68 -1.14 -8.48
CA SER A 374 -4.01 -2.41 -7.83
C SER A 374 -5.49 -2.69 -7.94
N ILE A 375 -5.86 -3.91 -8.32
CA ILE A 375 -7.24 -4.37 -8.44
C ILE A 375 -7.92 -4.34 -7.08
N THR A 376 -7.22 -4.80 -6.06
CA THR A 376 -7.67 -4.81 -4.67
C THR A 376 -8.03 -3.41 -4.18
N ARG A 377 -7.18 -2.40 -4.44
CA ARG A 377 -7.47 -1.01 -4.09
C ARG A 377 -8.67 -0.45 -4.86
N ALA A 378 -8.80 -0.77 -6.14
CA ALA A 378 -9.97 -0.35 -6.92
C ALA A 378 -11.27 -0.84 -6.29
N ILE A 379 -11.32 -2.12 -5.90
CA ILE A 379 -12.48 -2.71 -5.22
C ILE A 379 -12.73 -2.04 -3.87
N GLN A 380 -11.71 -1.79 -3.07
CA GLN A 380 -11.83 -1.15 -1.75
C GLN A 380 -12.35 0.27 -1.85
N ARG A 381 -11.84 1.07 -2.82
CA ARG A 381 -12.28 2.45 -3.07
C ARG A 381 -13.71 2.49 -3.58
N ILE A 382 -14.04 1.74 -4.64
CA ILE A 382 -15.41 1.68 -5.19
C ILE A 382 -16.38 1.11 -4.14
N GLY A 383 -15.92 0.15 -3.35
CA GLY A 383 -16.68 -0.46 -2.26
C GLY A 383 -17.10 0.52 -1.15
N ARG A 384 -16.52 1.75 -1.10
CA ARG A 384 -17.01 2.83 -0.22
C ARG A 384 -18.39 3.36 -0.60
N ALA A 385 -18.78 3.24 -1.89
CA ALA A 385 -20.14 3.57 -2.32
C ALA A 385 -21.15 2.55 -1.83
N GLY A 386 -22.36 3.02 -1.49
CA GLY A 386 -23.46 2.20 -0.98
C GLY A 386 -23.28 1.76 0.48
N HIS A 387 -24.29 1.94 1.30
CA HIS A 387 -24.23 1.76 2.76
C HIS A 387 -24.53 0.33 3.24
N SER A 388 -25.24 -0.48 2.44
CA SER A 388 -25.62 -1.85 2.81
C SER A 388 -25.08 -2.87 1.82
N PHE A 389 -24.99 -4.12 2.24
CA PHE A 389 -24.58 -5.20 1.34
C PHE A 389 -25.54 -5.41 0.15
N LYS A 390 -26.80 -4.97 0.26
CA LYS A 390 -27.79 -4.99 -0.82
C LYS A 390 -27.67 -3.81 -1.79
N SER A 391 -26.96 -2.75 -1.42
CA SER A 391 -26.79 -1.59 -2.29
C SER A 391 -25.71 -1.82 -3.34
N ILE A 392 -25.92 -1.26 -4.52
CA ILE A 392 -24.92 -1.31 -5.61
C ILE A 392 -23.82 -0.28 -5.30
N ALA A 393 -22.58 -0.71 -5.32
CA ALA A 393 -21.43 0.20 -5.23
C ALA A 393 -21.16 0.83 -6.59
N LYS A 394 -21.41 2.16 -6.70
CA LYS A 394 -21.20 2.91 -7.95
C LYS A 394 -19.81 3.57 -7.97
N GLY A 395 -19.14 3.50 -9.13
CA GLY A 395 -17.84 4.12 -9.29
C GLY A 395 -17.51 4.53 -10.71
N GLU A 396 -16.79 5.64 -10.86
CA GLU A 396 -16.22 6.08 -12.12
C GLU A 396 -14.72 6.26 -12.01
N MET A 397 -13.98 5.70 -12.98
CA MET A 397 -12.55 5.92 -13.11
C MET A 397 -12.28 6.92 -14.23
N ILE A 398 -11.80 8.13 -13.88
CA ILE A 398 -11.45 9.17 -14.85
C ILE A 398 -9.96 9.07 -15.12
N VAL A 399 -9.59 8.81 -16.37
CA VAL A 399 -8.20 8.58 -16.78
C VAL A 399 -7.49 9.89 -17.12
N THR A 400 -6.17 9.92 -16.94
CA THR A 400 -5.34 11.10 -17.15
C THR A 400 -4.40 11.00 -18.37
N ASN A 401 -4.16 9.79 -18.86
CA ASN A 401 -3.30 9.51 -20.02
C ASN A 401 -3.69 8.19 -20.70
N ARG A 402 -3.03 7.87 -21.81
CA ARG A 402 -3.35 6.67 -22.64
C ARG A 402 -3.03 5.35 -21.91
N ASP A 403 -1.98 5.29 -21.10
CA ASP A 403 -1.65 4.09 -20.32
C ASP A 403 -2.62 3.90 -19.16
N ASP A 404 -3.01 4.98 -18.46
CA ASP A 404 -4.07 4.92 -17.44
C ASP A 404 -5.38 4.36 -18.01
N LEU A 405 -5.69 4.68 -19.29
CA LEU A 405 -6.90 4.17 -19.94
C LEU A 405 -6.88 2.64 -20.06
N ILE A 406 -5.75 2.08 -20.48
CA ILE A 406 -5.59 0.62 -20.57
C ILE A 406 -5.61 0.02 -19.17
N GLU A 407 -4.81 0.57 -18.24
CA GLU A 407 -4.70 0.07 -16.87
C GLU A 407 -6.05 0.05 -16.15
N CYS A 408 -6.80 1.17 -16.18
CA CYS A 408 -8.11 1.26 -15.54
C CYS A 408 -9.13 0.32 -16.18
N SER A 409 -9.09 0.16 -17.52
CA SER A 409 -10.02 -0.72 -18.24
C SER A 409 -9.84 -2.18 -17.84
N ILE A 410 -8.58 -2.66 -17.85
CA ILE A 410 -8.26 -4.04 -17.48
C ILE A 410 -8.40 -4.27 -15.98
N MET A 411 -8.06 -3.28 -15.17
CA MET A 411 -8.25 -3.33 -13.71
C MET A 411 -9.72 -3.49 -13.34
N LEU A 412 -10.59 -2.68 -13.96
CA LEU A 412 -12.02 -2.74 -13.68
C LEU A 412 -12.65 -4.05 -14.18
N ASP A 413 -12.25 -4.52 -15.36
CA ASP A 413 -12.66 -5.84 -15.85
C ASP A 413 -12.21 -6.96 -14.91
N SER A 414 -10.96 -6.93 -14.44
CA SER A 414 -10.43 -7.88 -13.47
C SER A 414 -11.19 -7.81 -12.14
N ALA A 415 -11.51 -6.59 -11.66
CA ALA A 415 -12.29 -6.38 -10.44
C ALA A 415 -13.71 -6.96 -10.54
N LEU A 416 -14.39 -6.76 -11.68
CA LEU A 416 -15.71 -7.33 -11.95
C LEU A 416 -15.67 -8.86 -12.07
N LYS A 417 -14.59 -9.43 -12.59
CA LYS A 417 -14.31 -10.87 -12.65
C LYS A 417 -13.70 -11.44 -11.36
N ARG A 418 -13.54 -10.61 -10.31
CA ARG A 418 -12.98 -10.98 -8.99
C ARG A 418 -11.58 -11.60 -9.02
N LYS A 419 -10.78 -11.21 -9.98
CA LYS A 419 -9.35 -11.51 -10.00
C LYS A 419 -8.66 -10.48 -9.10
N LEU A 420 -8.09 -10.92 -7.98
CA LEU A 420 -7.44 -10.06 -6.99
C LEU A 420 -5.92 -10.08 -7.17
N ASP A 421 -5.27 -9.03 -6.65
CA ASP A 421 -3.82 -9.02 -6.54
C ASP A 421 -3.38 -9.98 -5.45
N SER A 422 -2.28 -10.70 -5.69
CA SER A 422 -1.69 -11.57 -4.67
C SER A 422 -0.84 -10.75 -3.70
N PHE A 423 -0.76 -11.23 -2.47
CA PHE A 423 0.19 -10.73 -1.49
C PHE A 423 1.15 -11.85 -1.04
N SER A 424 2.29 -11.46 -0.51
CA SER A 424 3.24 -12.38 0.13
C SER A 424 3.61 -11.88 1.52
N VAL A 425 3.73 -12.80 2.48
CA VAL A 425 4.17 -12.48 3.83
C VAL A 425 5.69 -12.30 3.84
N PRO A 426 6.23 -11.17 4.36
CA PRO A 426 7.68 -11.02 4.51
C PRO A 426 8.27 -12.14 5.37
N LYS A 427 9.24 -12.87 4.84
CA LYS A 427 9.86 -13.99 5.54
C LYS A 427 11.05 -13.53 6.37
N GLN A 428 11.11 -13.97 7.63
CA GLN A 428 12.21 -13.87 8.57
C GLN A 428 12.85 -12.45 8.71
N PRO A 429 12.10 -11.34 8.83
CA PRO A 429 12.71 -10.03 8.99
C PRO A 429 13.43 -9.90 10.33
N LEU A 430 14.79 -9.87 10.27
CA LEU A 430 15.66 -9.93 11.46
C LEU A 430 15.56 -8.68 12.35
N ASP A 431 15.24 -7.53 11.79
CA ASP A 431 15.03 -6.29 12.55
C ASP A 431 13.77 -6.34 13.42
N VAL A 432 12.71 -6.98 12.93
CA VAL A 432 11.49 -7.25 13.71
C VAL A 432 11.79 -8.28 14.80
N LEU A 433 12.50 -9.35 14.46
CA LEU A 433 12.89 -10.38 15.43
C LEU A 433 13.76 -9.80 16.55
N ALA A 434 14.70 -8.89 16.21
CA ALA A 434 15.53 -8.18 17.21
C ALA A 434 14.66 -7.47 18.27
N GLN A 435 13.59 -6.80 17.85
CA GLN A 435 12.67 -6.16 18.80
C GLN A 435 12.02 -7.19 19.73
N HIS A 436 11.59 -8.34 19.17
CA HIS A 436 10.94 -9.37 19.98
C HIS A 436 11.89 -10.06 20.93
N ILE A 437 13.14 -10.34 20.54
CA ILE A 437 14.16 -10.91 21.45
C ILE A 437 14.43 -9.95 22.62
N VAL A 438 14.62 -8.65 22.36
CA VAL A 438 14.77 -7.66 23.42
C VAL A 438 13.52 -7.64 24.30
N GLY A 439 12.32 -7.62 23.71
CA GLY A 439 11.07 -7.67 24.48
C GLY A 439 10.91 -8.95 25.31
N MET A 440 11.31 -10.10 24.82
CA MET A 440 11.31 -11.39 25.56
C MET A 440 12.25 -11.32 26.76
N SER A 441 13.47 -10.79 26.58
CA SER A 441 14.46 -10.64 27.63
C SER A 441 14.02 -9.75 28.80
N LEU A 442 13.04 -8.85 28.57
CA LEU A 442 12.51 -7.97 29.64
C LEU A 442 11.61 -8.70 30.63
N ASN A 443 10.99 -9.79 30.21
CA ASN A 443 10.04 -10.55 31.02
C ASN A 443 10.73 -11.61 31.88
N ARG A 444 11.66 -12.38 31.31
CA ARG A 444 12.40 -13.43 31.99
C ARG A 444 13.71 -13.77 31.25
N LYS A 445 14.50 -14.64 31.85
CA LYS A 445 15.62 -15.31 31.17
C LYS A 445 15.07 -16.40 30.25
N TRP A 446 15.71 -16.61 29.11
CA TRP A 446 15.29 -17.55 28.08
C TRP A 446 16.43 -18.47 27.69
N GLY A 447 16.12 -19.77 27.54
CA GLY A 447 16.94 -20.69 26.79
C GLY A 447 16.79 -20.46 25.28
N ILE A 448 17.88 -20.67 24.52
CA ILE A 448 17.87 -20.48 23.06
C ILE A 448 16.78 -21.36 22.41
N GLU A 449 16.74 -22.63 22.72
CA GLU A 449 15.78 -23.58 22.10
C GLU A 449 14.33 -23.22 22.45
N GLU A 450 14.09 -22.82 23.68
CA GLU A 450 12.76 -22.40 24.11
C GLU A 450 12.29 -21.13 23.39
N ALA A 451 13.17 -20.13 23.28
CA ALA A 451 12.86 -18.90 22.60
C ALA A 451 12.65 -19.11 21.08
N LEU A 452 13.51 -19.93 20.46
CA LEU A 452 13.41 -20.28 19.05
C LEU A 452 12.12 -21.06 18.75
N ALA A 453 11.72 -21.98 19.63
CA ALA A 453 10.46 -22.71 19.50
C ALA A 453 9.24 -21.76 19.53
N VAL A 454 9.23 -20.74 20.42
CA VAL A 454 8.16 -19.73 20.42
C VAL A 454 8.16 -18.91 19.14
N VAL A 455 9.33 -18.47 18.67
CA VAL A 455 9.48 -17.66 17.45
C VAL A 455 9.00 -18.42 16.22
N ARG A 456 9.35 -19.72 16.10
CA ARG A 456 8.95 -20.57 14.97
C ARG A 456 7.45 -20.88 14.89
N ARG A 457 6.68 -20.62 15.93
CA ARG A 457 5.20 -20.70 15.86
C ARG A 457 4.62 -19.61 14.95
N ALA A 458 5.28 -18.45 14.81
CA ALA A 458 4.84 -17.42 13.88
C ALA A 458 5.16 -17.85 12.43
N TYR A 459 4.15 -17.79 11.55
CA TYR A 459 4.24 -18.23 10.16
C TYR A 459 5.47 -17.69 9.42
N ALA A 460 5.79 -16.41 9.62
CA ALA A 460 6.91 -15.76 8.96
C ALA A 460 8.29 -16.31 9.39
N TYR A 461 8.39 -16.98 10.52
CA TYR A 461 9.65 -17.47 11.12
C TYR A 461 9.72 -18.98 11.29
N HIS A 462 8.75 -19.73 10.75
CA HIS A 462 8.71 -21.18 10.92
C HIS A 462 10.03 -21.86 10.51
N ASP A 463 10.60 -21.43 9.39
CA ASP A 463 11.84 -21.97 8.81
C ASP A 463 13.11 -21.21 9.29
N LEU A 464 13.02 -20.42 10.37
CA LEU A 464 14.17 -19.69 10.88
C LEU A 464 15.23 -20.66 11.39
N SER A 465 16.47 -20.55 10.86
CA SER A 465 17.55 -21.42 11.30
C SER A 465 18.13 -20.98 12.65
N LYS A 466 18.63 -21.96 13.43
CA LYS A 466 19.28 -21.69 14.72
C LYS A 466 20.53 -20.81 14.58
N PRO A 467 21.41 -20.98 13.55
CA PRO A 467 22.54 -20.08 13.34
C PRO A 467 22.15 -18.62 13.12
N GLN A 468 21.08 -18.36 12.35
CA GLN A 468 20.57 -17.00 12.15
C GLN A 468 20.06 -16.39 13.47
N PHE A 469 19.37 -17.20 14.30
CA PHE A 469 18.91 -16.76 15.61
C PHE A 469 20.08 -16.40 16.53
N ILE A 470 21.13 -17.24 16.60
CA ILE A 470 22.33 -17.01 17.39
C ILE A 470 23.08 -15.76 16.91
N SER A 471 23.29 -15.59 15.60
CA SER A 471 23.93 -14.39 15.05
C SER A 471 23.22 -13.10 15.47
N LEU A 472 21.88 -13.16 15.57
CA LEU A 472 21.09 -12.03 16.06
C LEU A 472 21.24 -11.81 17.57
N LEU A 473 21.39 -12.88 18.37
CA LEU A 473 21.72 -12.79 19.81
C LEU A 473 23.08 -12.14 20.03
N ASP A 474 24.12 -12.55 19.28
CA ASP A 474 25.47 -11.98 19.32
C ASP A 474 25.44 -10.49 19.02
N TYR A 475 24.70 -10.08 17.99
CA TYR A 475 24.51 -8.68 17.69
C TYR A 475 23.86 -7.92 18.86
N LEU A 476 22.75 -8.44 19.41
CA LEU A 476 22.04 -7.79 20.49
C LEU A 476 22.79 -7.80 21.83
N ALA A 477 23.68 -8.77 22.05
CA ALA A 477 24.56 -8.84 23.20
C ALA A 477 25.78 -7.89 23.09
N GLY A 478 26.12 -7.44 21.86
CA GLY A 478 27.28 -6.60 21.61
C GLY A 478 28.59 -7.38 21.49
N HIS A 479 28.55 -8.65 21.03
CA HIS A 479 29.74 -9.49 20.84
C HIS A 479 30.55 -9.10 19.59
N TYR A 480 30.00 -8.28 18.68
CA TYR A 480 30.72 -7.76 17.53
C TYR A 480 31.69 -6.65 17.95
N VAL A 481 32.99 -6.96 17.99
CA VAL A 481 34.05 -6.05 18.37
C VAL A 481 34.08 -4.81 17.46
N GLY A 482 34.24 -3.62 18.06
CA GLY A 482 34.30 -2.35 17.30
C GLY A 482 33.00 -1.57 17.22
N LEU A 483 31.84 -2.17 17.52
CA LEU A 483 30.57 -1.45 17.53
C LEU A 483 30.37 -0.61 18.81
N GLU A 484 30.95 -1.00 19.94
CA GLU A 484 30.86 -0.24 21.20
C GLU A 484 31.54 1.13 21.10
N SER A 485 32.69 1.22 20.45
CA SER A 485 33.39 2.49 20.19
C SER A 485 32.53 3.46 19.35
N ARG A 486 31.60 2.94 18.60
CA ARG A 486 30.61 3.68 17.77
C ARG A 486 29.25 3.84 18.46
N ARG A 487 29.19 3.62 19.79
CA ARG A 487 28.00 3.80 20.63
C ARG A 487 26.83 2.83 20.35
N VAL A 488 27.11 1.67 19.76
CA VAL A 488 26.15 0.57 19.66
C VAL A 488 26.42 -0.38 20.82
N TYR A 489 25.59 -0.27 21.86
CA TYR A 489 25.73 -1.08 23.09
C TYR A 489 24.80 -2.27 23.06
N GLY A 490 25.20 -3.37 23.71
CA GLY A 490 24.38 -4.54 23.93
C GLY A 490 23.06 -4.21 24.62
N LYS A 491 21.98 -4.84 24.19
CA LYS A 491 20.61 -4.68 24.73
C LYS A 491 20.21 -5.82 25.65
N ILE A 492 20.85 -6.97 25.45
CA ILE A 492 20.69 -8.20 26.22
C ILE A 492 22.05 -8.66 26.74
N TRP A 493 22.08 -9.54 27.71
CA TRP A 493 23.23 -10.41 27.95
C TRP A 493 22.93 -11.77 27.31
N TYR A 494 23.95 -12.42 26.82
CA TYR A 494 23.91 -13.75 26.21
C TYR A 494 25.10 -14.55 26.70
N ASP A 495 24.84 -15.75 27.25
CA ASP A 495 25.82 -16.73 27.65
C ASP A 495 25.78 -17.91 26.68
N GLU A 496 26.84 -18.02 25.86
CA GLU A 496 26.93 -19.05 24.84
C GLU A 496 27.07 -20.47 25.44
N LYS A 497 27.74 -20.59 26.58
CA LYS A 497 28.00 -21.89 27.24
C LYS A 497 26.71 -22.45 27.84
N GLU A 498 25.94 -21.63 28.53
CA GLU A 498 24.67 -22.03 29.11
C GLU A 498 23.52 -22.02 28.07
N GLY A 499 23.73 -21.41 26.90
CA GLY A 499 22.68 -21.23 25.89
C GLY A 499 21.52 -20.37 26.39
N MET A 500 21.81 -19.36 27.19
CA MET A 500 20.82 -18.52 27.87
C MET A 500 21.00 -17.04 27.54
N PHE A 501 19.90 -16.28 27.46
CA PHE A 501 19.96 -14.84 27.33
C PHE A 501 18.92 -14.13 28.21
N GLY A 502 19.14 -12.84 28.46
CA GLY A 502 18.19 -12.08 29.27
C GLY A 502 18.51 -10.58 29.27
N ARG A 503 17.79 -9.83 30.08
CA ARG A 503 17.82 -8.37 30.15
C ARG A 503 19.17 -7.82 30.62
N ARG A 504 19.79 -6.92 29.80
CA ARG A 504 21.01 -6.19 30.20
C ARG A 504 20.66 -4.81 30.75
N GLY A 505 20.87 -4.65 32.05
CA GLY A 505 20.74 -3.37 32.73
C GLY A 505 19.31 -2.84 32.94
N LYS A 506 19.18 -1.82 33.78
CA LYS A 506 17.90 -1.23 34.20
C LYS A 506 17.18 -0.40 33.14
N TYR A 507 17.92 0.12 32.14
CA TYR A 507 17.35 1.00 31.10
C TYR A 507 16.82 0.25 29.87
N ALA A 508 17.05 -1.05 29.75
CA ALA A 508 16.58 -1.84 28.60
C ALA A 508 15.07 -1.70 28.33
N LYS A 509 14.26 -1.71 29.40
CA LYS A 509 12.79 -1.54 29.30
C LYS A 509 12.41 -0.16 28.74
N ILE A 510 13.05 0.90 29.18
CA ILE A 510 12.78 2.28 28.70
C ILE A 510 13.21 2.42 27.24
N ILE A 511 14.37 1.90 26.88
CA ILE A 511 14.86 1.90 25.48
C ILE A 511 13.88 1.16 24.59
N TYR A 512 13.42 -0.01 24.99
CA TYR A 512 12.44 -0.78 24.25
C TYR A 512 11.13 0.01 24.05
N MET A 513 10.53 0.48 25.13
CA MET A 513 9.23 1.18 25.11
C MET A 513 9.22 2.44 24.24
N LEU A 514 10.36 3.13 24.15
CA LEU A 514 10.50 4.37 23.37
C LEU A 514 10.87 4.15 21.89
N ASN A 515 11.34 2.94 21.51
CA ASN A 515 11.87 2.69 20.18
C ASN A 515 11.20 1.52 19.45
N VAL A 516 10.35 0.74 20.14
CA VAL A 516 9.61 -0.38 19.50
C VAL A 516 8.64 0.11 18.45
N GLY A 517 8.47 -0.69 17.41
CA GLY A 517 7.54 -0.47 16.30
C GLY A 517 8.21 -0.52 14.92
N THR A 518 7.43 -0.83 13.92
CA THR A 518 7.90 -1.10 12.55
C THR A 518 7.69 0.08 11.61
N ILE A 519 6.85 1.06 11.98
CA ILE A 519 6.59 2.24 11.16
C ILE A 519 7.84 3.14 11.18
N PRO A 520 8.48 3.39 10.02
CA PRO A 520 9.60 4.31 9.96
C PRO A 520 9.15 5.73 10.29
N ASP A 521 10.04 6.52 10.92
CA ASP A 521 9.81 7.95 11.09
C ASP A 521 9.91 8.62 9.71
N ASP A 522 8.78 9.11 9.19
CA ASP A 522 8.79 10.00 8.04
C ASP A 522 9.31 11.37 8.47
N VAL A 523 10.15 11.97 7.61
CA VAL A 523 10.68 13.30 7.84
C VAL A 523 9.60 14.32 7.49
N SER A 524 8.76 14.64 8.46
CA SER A 524 7.69 15.63 8.29
C SER A 524 7.94 16.90 9.11
N VAL A 525 7.67 18.04 8.50
CA VAL A 525 7.78 19.38 9.11
C VAL A 525 6.39 19.90 9.42
N GLY A 526 6.15 20.22 10.70
CA GLY A 526 4.88 20.79 11.11
C GLY A 526 4.70 22.22 10.56
N VAL A 527 3.53 22.50 9.97
CA VAL A 527 3.13 23.82 9.47
C VAL A 527 2.30 24.54 10.53
N PHE A 528 2.69 25.74 10.86
CA PHE A 528 2.06 26.59 11.90
C PHE A 528 1.74 27.96 11.36
N THR A 529 0.59 28.52 11.74
CA THR A 529 0.28 29.93 11.50
C THR A 529 1.04 30.82 12.51
N ALA A 530 1.07 32.14 12.26
CA ALA A 530 1.66 33.12 13.17
C ALA A 530 1.11 33.02 14.61
N GLY A 531 -0.16 32.65 14.78
CA GLY A 531 -0.79 32.36 16.08
C GLY A 531 -0.41 31.00 16.69
N LYS A 532 0.61 30.32 16.18
CA LYS A 532 1.07 28.98 16.61
C LYS A 532 0.03 27.84 16.46
N LYS A 533 -1.07 28.09 15.72
CA LYS A 533 -2.04 27.05 15.38
C LYS A 533 -1.41 26.09 14.37
N TRP A 534 -1.41 24.80 14.68
CA TRP A 534 -0.94 23.77 13.74
C TRP A 534 -1.98 23.55 12.64
N VAL A 535 -1.53 23.52 11.38
CA VAL A 535 -2.38 23.35 10.19
C VAL A 535 -2.24 21.94 9.61
N GLY A 536 -1.01 21.41 9.63
CA GLY A 536 -0.70 20.12 9.05
C GLY A 536 0.79 19.91 8.93
N ASN A 537 1.21 18.96 8.10
CA ASN A 537 2.61 18.64 7.86
C ASN A 537 2.96 18.73 6.38
N ILE A 538 4.20 19.10 6.10
CA ILE A 538 4.84 19.01 4.77
C ILE A 538 6.14 18.19 4.89
N GLU A 539 6.65 17.71 3.78
CA GLU A 539 7.92 16.98 3.75
C GLU A 539 9.12 17.92 3.91
N GLU A 540 10.16 17.45 4.59
CA GLU A 540 11.38 18.23 4.81
C GLU A 540 12.01 18.68 3.49
N GLU A 541 12.03 17.82 2.49
CA GLU A 541 12.56 18.15 1.17
C GLU A 541 11.81 19.29 0.50
N PHE A 542 10.48 19.32 0.63
CA PHE A 542 9.68 20.46 0.14
C PHE A 542 10.00 21.74 0.91
N MET A 543 10.10 21.66 2.23
CA MET A 543 10.44 22.83 3.06
C MET A 543 11.80 23.42 2.67
N THR A 544 12.82 22.60 2.38
CA THR A 544 14.15 23.09 2.00
C THR A 544 14.17 23.85 0.66
N ARG A 545 13.17 23.63 -0.20
CA ARG A 545 13.01 24.33 -1.49
C ARG A 545 12.18 25.61 -1.38
N LEU A 546 11.41 25.78 -0.29
CA LEU A 546 10.58 26.96 -0.09
C LEU A 546 11.45 28.20 0.20
N LYS A 547 11.12 29.29 -0.47
CA LYS A 547 11.67 30.62 -0.22
C LYS A 547 10.63 31.48 0.50
N PRO A 548 11.04 32.39 1.40
CA PRO A 548 10.11 33.35 1.99
C PRO A 548 9.29 34.06 0.90
N GLY A 549 7.97 34.05 1.05
CA GLY A 549 7.04 34.56 0.05
C GLY A 549 6.40 33.52 -0.86
N ASP A 550 6.91 32.29 -0.94
CA ASP A 550 6.29 31.22 -1.73
C ASP A 550 4.92 30.85 -1.16
N ILE A 551 3.97 30.59 -2.06
CA ILE A 551 2.58 30.27 -1.70
C ILE A 551 2.28 28.82 -2.08
N PHE A 552 1.74 28.05 -1.13
CA PHE A 552 1.34 26.67 -1.33
C PHE A 552 -0.03 26.38 -0.73
N THR A 553 -0.65 25.30 -1.21
CA THR A 553 -1.96 24.82 -0.74
C THR A 553 -1.78 23.74 0.32
N LEU A 554 -2.50 23.86 1.44
CA LEU A 554 -2.60 22.81 2.44
C LEU A 554 -4.00 22.82 3.08
N GLY A 555 -4.70 21.67 3.06
CA GLY A 555 -6.08 21.57 3.51
C GLY A 555 -7.07 22.38 2.65
N GLY A 556 -6.78 22.55 1.37
CA GLY A 556 -7.58 23.35 0.43
C GLY A 556 -7.46 24.85 0.62
N LYS A 557 -6.60 25.35 1.52
CA LYS A 557 -6.35 26.76 1.79
C LYS A 557 -4.96 27.18 1.33
N LEU A 558 -4.82 28.44 0.95
CA LEU A 558 -3.55 29.02 0.49
C LEU A 558 -2.77 29.57 1.67
N TYR A 559 -1.49 29.23 1.73
CA TYR A 559 -0.57 29.72 2.74
C TYR A 559 0.71 30.26 2.10
N LYS A 560 1.16 31.42 2.57
CA LYS A 560 2.43 32.03 2.21
C LYS A 560 3.48 31.59 3.21
N PHE A 561 4.60 31.04 2.73
CA PHE A 561 5.74 30.68 3.55
C PHE A 561 6.47 31.94 4.03
N GLU A 562 6.64 32.05 5.34
CA GLU A 562 7.33 33.19 5.96
C GLU A 562 8.77 32.82 6.34
N TYR A 563 8.93 31.78 7.18
CA TYR A 563 10.22 31.24 7.60
C TYR A 563 10.10 29.84 8.18
N SER A 564 11.25 29.16 8.39
CA SER A 564 11.31 27.88 9.10
C SER A 564 12.24 27.99 10.29
N ARG A 565 11.92 27.20 11.35
CA ARG A 565 12.79 27.06 12.53
C ARG A 565 12.80 25.62 12.98
N GLY A 566 13.91 24.92 12.72
CA GLY A 566 14.01 23.48 12.93
C GLY A 566 12.96 22.72 12.11
N MET A 567 12.21 21.82 12.74
CA MET A 567 11.14 21.03 12.10
C MET A 567 9.77 21.74 12.13
N ARG A 568 9.77 23.08 12.05
CA ARG A 568 8.54 23.88 12.01
C ARG A 568 8.60 24.90 10.87
N CYS A 569 7.57 24.90 10.06
CA CYS A 569 7.31 25.87 8.98
C CYS A 569 6.26 26.87 9.45
N TYR A 570 6.55 28.16 9.36
CA TYR A 570 5.63 29.23 9.74
C TYR A 570 5.05 29.89 8.50
N VAL A 571 3.73 30.07 8.49
CA VAL A 571 2.97 30.53 7.33
C VAL A 571 1.92 31.58 7.73
N SER A 572 1.56 32.43 6.77
CA SER A 572 0.40 33.33 6.86
C SER A 572 -0.66 32.94 5.80
N PRO A 573 -1.96 33.18 6.03
CA PRO A 573 -2.97 33.03 4.98
C PRO A 573 -2.67 33.90 3.75
N ALA A 574 -2.97 33.37 2.54
CA ALA A 574 -2.76 34.09 1.28
C ALA A 574 -4.03 34.01 0.42
N ASP A 575 -4.55 35.16 -0.05
CA ASP A 575 -5.82 35.21 -0.75
C ASP A 575 -5.71 35.25 -2.29
N THR A 576 -4.56 35.59 -2.85
CA THR A 576 -4.44 35.81 -4.32
C THR A 576 -3.02 35.50 -4.83
N SER A 577 -2.76 34.33 -5.42
CA SER A 577 -1.59 34.06 -6.29
C SER A 577 -1.62 32.64 -6.86
N VAL A 578 -0.69 32.30 -7.73
CA VAL A 578 -0.51 30.94 -8.26
C VAL A 578 0.14 30.09 -7.17
N PRO A 579 -0.53 29.08 -6.61
CA PRO A 579 0.03 28.28 -5.53
C PRO A 579 1.11 27.31 -6.04
N THR A 580 2.15 27.14 -5.23
CA THR A 580 3.06 26.00 -5.32
C THR A 580 2.45 24.88 -4.50
N ILE A 581 2.02 23.79 -5.15
CA ILE A 581 1.46 22.63 -4.45
C ILE A 581 2.59 21.78 -3.88
N PRO A 582 2.55 21.38 -2.59
CA PRO A 582 3.62 20.62 -1.98
C PRO A 582 3.91 19.33 -2.78
N PRO A 583 5.14 19.05 -3.19
CA PRO A 583 5.54 17.76 -3.71
C PRO A 583 5.70 16.80 -2.53
N TRP A 584 4.64 16.07 -2.15
CA TRP A 584 4.82 14.96 -1.23
C TRP A 584 5.54 13.84 -1.96
N TYR A 585 6.61 13.38 -1.39
CA TYR A 585 7.32 12.19 -1.81
C TYR A 585 6.48 10.96 -1.43
N SER A 586 5.32 10.81 -2.06
CA SER A 586 4.64 9.52 -1.99
C SER A 586 5.42 8.58 -2.90
N GLU A 587 5.90 7.46 -2.36
CA GLU A 587 6.31 6.34 -3.20
C GLU A 587 5.14 6.11 -4.16
N ARG A 588 5.40 6.27 -5.47
CA ARG A 588 4.37 6.03 -6.49
C ARG A 588 3.92 4.61 -6.30
N LEU A 589 2.62 4.40 -6.11
CA LEU A 589 2.05 3.07 -5.94
C LEU A 589 2.50 2.20 -7.11
N PRO A 590 3.16 1.06 -6.87
CA PRO A 590 3.57 0.17 -7.95
C PRO A 590 2.34 -0.55 -8.52
N LEU A 591 2.38 -0.80 -9.83
CA LEU A 591 1.43 -1.68 -10.49
C LEU A 591 1.61 -3.10 -9.94
N SER A 592 0.51 -3.77 -9.60
CA SER A 592 0.58 -5.18 -9.19
C SER A 592 1.02 -6.08 -10.35
N PHE A 593 1.70 -7.18 -10.03
CA PHE A 593 2.17 -8.12 -11.04
C PHE A 593 0.98 -8.76 -11.78
N GLU A 594 -0.07 -9.12 -11.08
CA GLU A 594 -1.29 -9.73 -11.63
C GLU A 594 -1.99 -8.80 -12.62
N LEU A 595 -2.08 -7.51 -12.29
CA LEU A 595 -2.65 -6.53 -13.22
C LEU A 595 -1.72 -6.31 -14.44
N ALA A 596 -0.41 -6.30 -14.23
CA ALA A 596 0.56 -6.21 -15.32
C ALA A 596 0.45 -7.41 -16.28
N ASP A 597 0.30 -8.62 -15.76
CA ASP A 597 0.10 -9.84 -16.54
C ASP A 597 -1.25 -9.83 -17.30
N ALA A 598 -2.31 -9.35 -16.66
CA ALA A 598 -3.62 -9.18 -17.30
C ALA A 598 -3.55 -8.17 -18.46
N ILE A 599 -2.84 -7.04 -18.28
CA ILE A 599 -2.60 -6.07 -19.36
C ILE A 599 -1.77 -6.71 -20.49
N GLY A 600 -0.75 -7.50 -20.15
CA GLY A 600 0.06 -8.23 -21.12
C GLY A 600 -0.76 -9.23 -21.93
N SER A 601 -1.72 -9.92 -21.30
CA SER A 601 -2.65 -10.84 -21.96
C SER A 601 -3.62 -10.11 -22.90
N PHE A 602 -4.21 -9.01 -22.44
CA PHE A 602 -5.06 -8.14 -23.27
C PHE A 602 -4.31 -7.58 -24.48
N ARG A 603 -3.07 -7.12 -24.30
CA ARG A 603 -2.23 -6.63 -25.41
C ARG A 603 -2.02 -7.69 -26.48
N LYS A 604 -1.87 -8.96 -26.09
CA LYS A 604 -1.76 -10.06 -27.06
C LYS A 604 -3.05 -10.26 -27.84
N GLU A 605 -4.21 -10.29 -27.18
CA GLU A 605 -5.51 -10.46 -27.84
C GLU A 605 -5.78 -9.36 -28.87
N ILE A 606 -5.49 -8.11 -28.51
CA ILE A 606 -5.63 -6.97 -29.44
C ILE A 606 -4.63 -7.06 -30.58
N ALA A 607 -3.37 -7.48 -30.34
CA ALA A 607 -2.36 -7.66 -31.37
C ALA A 607 -2.82 -8.67 -32.42
N GLU A 608 -3.26 -9.85 -31.99
CA GLU A 608 -3.79 -10.91 -32.88
C GLU A 608 -5.01 -10.45 -33.69
N ALA A 609 -5.90 -9.65 -33.06
CA ALA A 609 -7.06 -9.09 -33.73
C ALA A 609 -6.68 -8.06 -34.82
N ILE A 610 -5.70 -7.18 -34.52
CA ILE A 610 -5.17 -6.21 -35.49
C ILE A 610 -4.45 -6.91 -36.65
N GLU A 611 -3.60 -7.89 -36.37
CA GLU A 611 -2.87 -8.67 -37.36
C GLU A 611 -3.82 -9.39 -38.30
N SER A 612 -4.82 -10.09 -37.78
CA SER A 612 -5.81 -10.81 -38.60
C SER A 612 -6.64 -9.87 -39.51
N SER A 613 -6.95 -8.67 -39.01
CA SER A 613 -7.70 -7.66 -39.75
C SER A 613 -6.85 -6.96 -40.84
N SER A 614 -5.53 -6.90 -40.65
CA SER A 614 -4.58 -6.31 -41.57
C SER A 614 -4.26 -7.24 -42.75
N GLY A 615 -4.23 -8.56 -42.56
CA GLY A 615 -4.01 -9.57 -43.59
C GLY A 615 -5.10 -9.59 -44.67
N GLU A 616 -6.36 -9.33 -44.30
CA GLU A 616 -7.48 -9.20 -45.27
C GLU A 616 -7.45 -7.89 -46.09
N SER A 617 -6.78 -6.85 -45.57
CA SER A 617 -6.71 -5.52 -46.16
C SER A 617 -5.42 -5.25 -46.98
N ALA A 618 -4.37 -6.05 -46.83
CA ALA A 618 -3.08 -5.88 -47.52
C ALA A 618 -3.18 -6.02 -49.05
N LYS A 619 -4.29 -6.55 -49.58
CA LYS A 619 -4.60 -6.60 -51.02
C LYS A 619 -5.21 -5.32 -51.58
N LYS A 620 -5.48 -4.28 -50.77
CA LYS A 620 -6.07 -2.99 -51.22
C LYS A 620 -5.22 -1.80 -50.78
N SER A 621 -4.47 -1.22 -51.71
CA SER A 621 -3.70 0.03 -51.76
C SER A 621 -3.52 0.90 -50.49
N LYS A 622 -2.24 1.33 -50.24
CA LYS A 622 -1.77 2.28 -49.22
C LYS A 622 -2.59 3.57 -49.06
N ALA A 623 -3.34 4.02 -50.02
CA ALA A 623 -4.13 5.26 -49.96
C ALA A 623 -5.45 5.15 -49.15
N LYS A 624 -5.94 3.94 -48.84
CA LYS A 624 -7.17 3.72 -48.07
C LYS A 624 -6.95 3.52 -46.56
N GLN A 625 -5.71 3.45 -46.10
CA GLN A 625 -5.39 3.25 -44.65
C GLN A 625 -5.70 4.46 -43.78
N THR A 626 -5.65 5.67 -44.33
CA THR A 626 -5.95 6.92 -43.58
C THR A 626 -7.44 7.11 -43.28
N ALA A 627 -8.33 6.52 -44.09
CA ALA A 627 -9.80 6.61 -43.84
C ALA A 627 -10.31 5.61 -42.81
N LYS A 628 -9.49 4.61 -42.40
CA LYS A 628 -9.88 3.55 -41.44
C LYS A 628 -9.59 3.86 -39.99
N ARG A 629 -9.00 5.00 -39.65
CA ARG A 629 -8.60 5.36 -38.27
C ARG A 629 -9.77 5.46 -37.30
N ASN A 630 -10.99 5.63 -37.74
CA ASN A 630 -12.19 5.79 -36.88
C ASN A 630 -13.18 4.62 -36.99
N ALA A 631 -12.88 3.58 -37.79
CA ALA A 631 -13.72 2.39 -37.88
C ALA A 631 -13.03 1.22 -37.20
N LEU A 632 -13.61 0.76 -36.10
CA LEU A 632 -13.12 -0.40 -35.35
C LEU A 632 -13.28 -1.67 -36.21
N PRO A 633 -12.23 -2.50 -36.39
CA PRO A 633 -12.40 -3.83 -36.92
C PRO A 633 -13.32 -4.67 -36.03
N GLU A 634 -14.17 -5.49 -36.63
CA GLU A 634 -15.19 -6.27 -35.89
C GLU A 634 -14.60 -7.10 -34.76
N LYS A 635 -13.45 -7.77 -34.98
CA LYS A 635 -12.77 -8.55 -33.94
C LYS A 635 -12.28 -7.69 -32.79
N VAL A 636 -11.75 -6.51 -33.08
CA VAL A 636 -11.28 -5.56 -32.05
C VAL A 636 -12.45 -4.97 -31.28
N ASP A 637 -13.56 -4.59 -32.00
CA ASP A 637 -14.75 -4.06 -31.35
C ASP A 637 -15.38 -5.10 -30.42
N LYS A 638 -15.39 -6.38 -30.78
CA LYS A 638 -15.85 -7.45 -29.91
C LYS A 638 -15.08 -7.50 -28.61
N ILE A 639 -13.74 -7.52 -28.64
CA ILE A 639 -12.87 -7.55 -27.45
C ILE A 639 -13.12 -6.31 -26.59
N LEU A 640 -13.13 -5.11 -27.20
CA LEU A 640 -13.32 -3.86 -26.48
C LEU A 640 -14.75 -3.67 -25.95
N SER A 641 -15.75 -4.36 -26.51
CA SER A 641 -17.14 -4.32 -26.03
C SER A 641 -17.36 -5.10 -24.76
N GLU A 642 -16.47 -6.02 -24.41
CA GLU A 642 -16.49 -6.77 -23.15
C GLU A 642 -15.98 -5.94 -21.97
N LEU A 643 -15.24 -4.85 -22.24
CA LEU A 643 -14.70 -3.99 -21.20
C LEU A 643 -15.72 -2.94 -20.72
N PRO A 644 -15.67 -2.54 -19.46
CA PRO A 644 -16.57 -1.52 -18.90
C PRO A 644 -16.14 -0.08 -19.26
N ILE A 645 -16.10 0.23 -20.56
CA ILE A 645 -15.59 1.48 -21.13
C ILE A 645 -16.61 2.10 -22.10
N ASP A 646 -16.53 3.41 -22.29
CA ASP A 646 -17.34 4.13 -23.26
C ASP A 646 -16.81 4.00 -24.71
N TYR A 647 -17.59 4.42 -25.71
CA TYR A 647 -17.21 4.35 -27.12
C TYR A 647 -15.95 5.17 -27.44
N ASN A 648 -15.77 6.35 -26.81
CA ASN A 648 -14.60 7.18 -27.01
C ASN A 648 -13.33 6.48 -26.52
N SER A 649 -13.41 5.80 -25.38
CA SER A 649 -12.34 4.98 -24.81
C SER A 649 -11.96 3.83 -25.75
N LYS A 650 -12.95 3.15 -26.38
CA LYS A 650 -12.68 2.10 -27.37
C LYS A 650 -11.85 2.61 -28.54
N ILE A 651 -12.25 3.75 -29.11
CA ILE A 651 -11.53 4.38 -30.23
C ILE A 651 -10.11 4.80 -29.81
N ALA A 652 -9.97 5.37 -28.61
CA ALA A 652 -8.67 5.80 -28.10
C ALA A 652 -7.71 4.62 -27.89
N ILE A 653 -8.18 3.50 -27.32
CA ILE A 653 -7.40 2.26 -27.16
C ILE A 653 -7.00 1.71 -28.54
N TYR A 654 -7.97 1.53 -29.45
CA TYR A 654 -7.68 1.02 -30.78
C TYR A 654 -6.62 1.84 -31.49
N ASN A 655 -6.77 3.18 -31.54
CA ASN A 655 -5.81 4.05 -32.18
C ASN A 655 -4.41 3.92 -31.59
N TYR A 656 -4.30 3.80 -30.26
CA TYR A 656 -3.02 3.66 -29.56
C TYR A 656 -2.29 2.36 -29.96
N PHE A 657 -3.03 1.24 -30.00
CA PHE A 657 -2.47 -0.05 -30.41
C PHE A 657 -2.18 -0.11 -31.91
N PHE A 658 -3.06 0.45 -32.73
CA PHE A 658 -2.86 0.54 -34.17
C PHE A 658 -1.62 1.35 -34.53
N GLU A 659 -1.41 2.50 -33.91
CA GLU A 659 -0.23 3.34 -34.09
C GLU A 659 1.05 2.60 -33.69
N GLN A 660 1.05 1.87 -32.59
CA GLN A 660 2.17 1.06 -32.15
C GLN A 660 2.48 -0.03 -33.19
N TYR A 661 1.47 -0.78 -33.59
CA TYR A 661 1.65 -1.86 -34.57
C TYR A 661 2.08 -1.34 -35.96
N ALA A 662 1.46 -0.28 -36.47
CA ALA A 662 1.79 0.31 -37.76
C ALA A 662 3.22 0.89 -37.81
N TYR A 663 3.75 1.32 -36.63
CA TYR A 663 5.08 1.90 -36.55
C TYR A 663 6.19 0.87 -36.34
N THR A 664 5.96 -0.13 -35.49
CA THR A 664 6.98 -1.11 -35.08
C THR A 664 6.76 -2.50 -35.65
N SER A 665 5.55 -2.83 -36.13
CA SER A 665 5.07 -4.18 -36.40
C SER A 665 5.04 -5.12 -35.18
N HIS A 666 5.24 -4.56 -33.95
CA HIS A 666 5.27 -5.28 -32.69
C HIS A 666 4.38 -4.62 -31.65
N ILE A 667 3.66 -5.43 -30.87
CA ILE A 667 2.96 -5.03 -29.66
C ILE A 667 3.51 -5.85 -28.50
N PRO A 668 4.31 -5.25 -27.58
CA PRO A 668 4.85 -5.97 -26.43
C PRO A 668 3.72 -6.54 -25.59
N ASN A 669 3.84 -7.80 -25.17
CA ASN A 669 2.80 -8.56 -24.49
C ASN A 669 3.44 -9.61 -23.54
N TYR A 670 2.63 -10.42 -22.86
CA TYR A 670 3.14 -11.39 -21.89
C TYR A 670 3.99 -12.53 -22.49
N ARG A 671 4.03 -12.70 -23.82
CA ARG A 671 4.90 -13.65 -24.54
C ARG A 671 6.04 -12.99 -25.30
N GLU A 672 6.05 -11.66 -25.39
CA GLU A 672 7.05 -10.91 -26.15
C GLU A 672 7.56 -9.71 -25.37
N LEU A 673 8.85 -9.74 -25.02
CA LEU A 673 9.61 -8.61 -24.49
C LEU A 673 10.20 -7.83 -25.68
N LEU A 674 9.66 -6.66 -25.97
CA LEU A 674 10.17 -5.80 -27.02
C LEU A 674 11.29 -4.91 -26.47
N ILE A 675 12.43 -4.93 -27.15
CA ILE A 675 13.60 -4.09 -26.85
C ILE A 675 13.80 -3.15 -28.03
N GLU A 676 13.71 -1.86 -27.80
CA GLU A 676 13.74 -0.81 -28.80
C GLU A 676 14.97 0.07 -28.62
N GLU A 677 15.86 0.13 -29.61
CA GLU A 677 16.91 1.15 -29.70
C GLU A 677 16.39 2.32 -30.54
N THR A 678 16.46 3.53 -30.00
CA THR A 678 15.96 4.72 -30.66
C THR A 678 16.82 5.94 -30.35
N PHE A 679 16.84 6.91 -31.27
CA PHE A 679 17.45 8.22 -31.07
C PHE A 679 16.38 9.29 -30.92
N ASP A 680 16.51 10.13 -29.92
CA ASP A 680 15.65 11.29 -29.71
C ASP A 680 16.34 12.58 -30.11
N PRO A 681 16.01 13.16 -31.29
CA PRO A 681 16.61 14.41 -31.75
C PRO A 681 16.27 15.63 -30.88
N TYR A 682 15.19 15.57 -30.07
CA TYR A 682 14.78 16.67 -29.21
C TYR A 682 15.72 16.85 -28.01
N ASN A 683 16.11 15.72 -27.39
CA ASN A 683 16.99 15.70 -26.24
C ASN A 683 18.46 15.41 -26.59
N ASP A 684 18.76 15.11 -27.87
CA ASP A 684 20.10 14.69 -28.36
C ASP A 684 20.65 13.48 -27.58
N LYS A 685 19.75 12.48 -27.31
CA LYS A 685 20.04 11.29 -26.53
C LYS A 685 19.63 10.02 -27.27
N ARG A 686 20.37 8.94 -27.02
CA ARG A 686 20.01 7.60 -27.47
C ARG A 686 19.45 6.80 -26.32
N TYR A 687 18.39 6.04 -26.59
CA TYR A 687 17.70 5.22 -25.62
C TYR A 687 17.66 3.76 -26.03
N ILE A 688 17.83 2.86 -25.06
CA ILE A 688 17.47 1.45 -25.14
C ILE A 688 16.27 1.24 -24.23
N ILE A 689 15.13 0.92 -24.80
CA ILE A 689 13.85 0.84 -24.13
C ILE A 689 13.42 -0.62 -24.04
N PHE A 690 13.25 -1.10 -22.82
CA PHE A 690 12.67 -2.41 -22.54
C PHE A 690 11.18 -2.24 -22.22
N HIS A 691 10.31 -2.69 -23.10
CA HIS A 691 8.87 -2.71 -22.89
C HIS A 691 8.49 -3.91 -22.00
N SER A 692 8.76 -3.78 -20.71
CA SER A 692 8.71 -4.83 -19.68
C SER A 692 7.47 -4.64 -18.82
N LEU A 693 6.42 -5.44 -19.08
CA LEU A 693 5.09 -5.33 -18.48
C LEU A 693 4.97 -6.13 -17.18
N TYR A 694 5.84 -5.87 -16.21
CA TYR A 694 5.89 -6.65 -14.96
C TYR A 694 5.73 -5.81 -13.69
N GLY A 695 5.37 -4.54 -13.86
CA GLY A 695 5.28 -3.59 -12.76
C GLY A 695 6.64 -3.09 -12.28
N ARG A 696 6.64 -1.93 -11.62
CA ARG A 696 7.86 -1.20 -11.26
C ARG A 696 8.81 -2.00 -10.36
N ARG A 697 8.30 -2.81 -9.43
CA ARG A 697 9.13 -3.57 -8.48
C ARG A 697 9.99 -4.61 -9.19
N THR A 698 9.39 -5.39 -10.08
CA THR A 698 10.09 -6.39 -10.91
C THR A 698 11.03 -5.69 -11.90
N ASN A 699 10.57 -4.59 -12.51
CA ASN A 699 11.36 -3.80 -13.45
C ASN A 699 12.57 -3.14 -12.81
N ASP A 700 12.53 -2.77 -11.52
CA ASP A 700 13.68 -2.25 -10.78
C ASP A 700 14.79 -3.32 -10.65
N ALA A 701 14.43 -4.55 -10.33
CA ALA A 701 15.40 -5.65 -10.28
C ALA A 701 15.98 -5.96 -11.67
N LEU A 702 15.12 -6.15 -12.68
CA LEU A 702 15.54 -6.47 -14.05
C LEU A 702 16.42 -5.37 -14.65
N SER A 703 16.02 -4.11 -14.51
CA SER A 703 16.75 -2.98 -15.06
C SER A 703 18.17 -2.86 -14.51
N ARG A 704 18.38 -3.09 -13.21
CA ARG A 704 19.71 -3.09 -12.62
C ARG A 704 20.58 -4.25 -13.10
N LEU A 705 19.98 -5.44 -13.25
CA LEU A 705 20.69 -6.60 -13.80
C LEU A 705 21.16 -6.35 -15.23
N PHE A 706 20.28 -5.81 -16.08
CA PHE A 706 20.66 -5.45 -17.45
C PHE A 706 21.64 -4.27 -17.49
N ALA A 707 21.48 -3.25 -16.62
CA ALA A 707 22.40 -2.12 -16.56
C ALA A 707 23.85 -2.57 -16.28
N ILE A 708 24.06 -3.51 -15.35
CA ILE A 708 25.39 -4.07 -15.06
C ILE A 708 25.99 -4.69 -16.34
N GLN A 709 25.24 -5.56 -17.02
CA GLN A 709 25.75 -6.26 -18.20
C GLN A 709 26.01 -5.31 -19.37
N LEU A 710 25.13 -4.33 -19.57
CA LEU A 710 25.25 -3.38 -20.69
C LEU A 710 26.32 -2.32 -20.44
N SER A 711 26.49 -1.86 -19.18
CA SER A 711 27.57 -0.93 -18.83
C SER A 711 28.94 -1.57 -19.03
N ASP A 712 29.10 -2.84 -18.64
CA ASP A 712 30.33 -3.60 -18.87
C ASP A 712 30.64 -3.79 -20.37
N MET A 713 29.59 -3.96 -21.21
CA MET A 713 29.73 -4.18 -22.66
C MET A 713 30.02 -2.89 -23.44
N LEU A 714 29.41 -1.78 -23.01
CA LEU A 714 29.54 -0.49 -23.69
C LEU A 714 30.71 0.36 -23.14
N ASP A 715 31.31 -0.06 -22.04
CA ASP A 715 32.35 0.68 -21.30
C ASP A 715 31.94 2.14 -21.02
N GLU A 716 30.65 2.33 -20.66
CA GLU A 716 30.12 3.64 -20.33
C GLU A 716 29.11 3.60 -19.16
N GLU A 717 28.95 4.73 -18.50
CA GLU A 717 27.95 4.91 -17.47
C GLU A 717 26.55 5.07 -18.08
N ILE A 718 25.61 4.21 -17.71
CA ILE A 718 24.27 4.15 -18.28
C ILE A 718 23.26 4.84 -17.38
N GLY A 719 22.54 5.83 -17.89
CA GLY A 719 21.40 6.45 -17.20
C GLY A 719 20.20 5.48 -17.14
N LEU A 720 19.51 5.38 -16.00
CA LEU A 720 18.41 4.45 -15.79
C LEU A 720 17.11 5.17 -15.40
N THR A 721 16.02 4.88 -16.11
CA THR A 721 14.65 5.29 -15.76
C THR A 721 13.75 4.06 -15.67
N ILE A 722 12.95 3.95 -14.59
CA ILE A 722 12.12 2.78 -14.29
C ILE A 722 10.65 3.19 -14.20
N SER A 723 9.78 2.41 -14.86
CA SER A 723 8.32 2.56 -14.83
C SER A 723 7.62 1.22 -14.65
N ASP A 724 6.29 1.26 -14.46
CA ASP A 724 5.47 0.05 -14.38
C ASP A 724 5.46 -0.74 -15.71
N ASN A 725 5.50 -0.04 -16.83
CA ASN A 725 5.37 -0.63 -18.18
C ASN A 725 6.72 -0.88 -18.87
N GLY A 726 7.84 -0.65 -18.16
CA GLY A 726 9.18 -0.87 -18.72
C GLY A 726 10.25 -0.06 -18.04
N PHE A 727 11.45 -0.11 -18.62
CA PHE A 727 12.59 0.69 -18.20
C PHE A 727 13.40 1.17 -19.40
N VAL A 728 14.11 2.25 -19.21
CA VAL A 728 14.86 2.94 -20.26
C VAL A 728 16.30 3.14 -19.83
N PHE A 729 17.23 2.75 -20.67
CA PHE A 729 18.63 3.12 -20.56
C PHE A 729 18.93 4.31 -21.45
N THR A 730 19.57 5.31 -20.88
CA THR A 730 20.13 6.45 -21.62
C THR A 730 21.61 6.21 -21.83
N ILE A 731 22.05 6.15 -23.08
CA ILE A 731 23.43 5.94 -23.48
C ILE A 731 23.92 7.14 -24.31
N SER A 732 25.25 7.19 -24.56
CA SER A 732 25.82 8.19 -25.46
C SER A 732 25.15 8.15 -26.82
N LYS A 733 25.03 9.30 -27.50
CA LYS A 733 24.42 9.39 -28.82
C LYS A 733 25.17 8.58 -29.87
N ASP A 734 26.48 8.42 -29.70
CA ASP A 734 27.38 7.72 -30.61
C ASP A 734 27.47 6.21 -30.33
N SER A 735 27.02 5.78 -29.13
CA SER A 735 26.98 4.36 -28.75
C SER A 735 25.77 3.66 -29.36
N HIS A 736 25.98 2.42 -29.80
CA HIS A 736 24.95 1.56 -30.36
C HIS A 736 25.01 0.19 -29.71
N ILE A 737 23.86 -0.46 -29.64
CA ILE A 737 23.79 -1.85 -29.20
C ILE A 737 23.22 -2.73 -30.32
N SER A 738 23.73 -3.94 -30.43
CA SER A 738 23.24 -4.94 -31.36
C SER A 738 22.35 -5.97 -30.67
N GLU A 739 21.50 -6.64 -31.47
CA GLU A 739 20.71 -7.78 -30.99
C GLU A 739 21.60 -8.89 -30.41
N ARG A 740 22.81 -9.08 -30.98
CA ARG A 740 23.80 -10.06 -30.49
C ARG A 740 24.29 -9.71 -29.05
N GLU A 741 24.52 -8.43 -28.76
CA GLU A 741 24.95 -7.95 -27.45
C GLU A 741 23.82 -8.05 -26.43
N ILE A 742 22.58 -7.72 -26.80
CA ILE A 742 21.40 -7.96 -25.96
C ILE A 742 21.28 -9.45 -25.63
N GLY A 743 21.41 -10.33 -26.63
CA GLY A 743 21.41 -11.77 -26.42
C GLY A 743 22.56 -12.25 -25.54
N ALA A 744 23.74 -11.65 -25.63
CA ALA A 744 24.87 -11.93 -24.76
C ALA A 744 24.60 -11.48 -23.31
N ALA A 745 24.04 -10.29 -23.10
CA ALA A 745 23.63 -9.79 -21.79
C ALA A 745 22.62 -10.74 -21.12
N ILE A 746 21.61 -11.19 -21.86
CA ILE A 746 20.61 -12.15 -21.37
C ILE A 746 21.28 -13.46 -20.95
N ARG A 747 22.14 -14.03 -21.79
CA ARG A 747 22.85 -15.28 -21.47
C ARG A 747 23.79 -15.16 -20.27
N ALA A 748 24.45 -13.99 -20.11
CA ALA A 748 25.32 -13.74 -18.98
C ALA A 748 24.57 -13.77 -17.63
N LEU A 749 23.31 -13.37 -17.62
CA LEU A 749 22.45 -13.44 -16.41
C LEU A 749 22.05 -14.86 -16.03
N TYR A 750 22.15 -15.86 -16.96
CA TYR A 750 21.82 -17.25 -16.61
C TYR A 750 22.96 -17.97 -15.87
N SER A 751 24.17 -17.52 -16.02
CA SER A 751 25.37 -18.15 -15.44
C SER A 751 25.82 -17.56 -14.12
N LYS A 752 25.21 -16.45 -13.67
CA LYS A 752 25.59 -15.71 -12.47
C LYS A 752 24.46 -15.74 -11.44
N SER A 753 24.82 -15.67 -10.15
CA SER A 753 23.82 -15.42 -9.10
C SER A 753 23.31 -13.98 -9.23
N ILE A 754 22.05 -13.83 -9.60
CA ILE A 754 21.43 -12.50 -9.76
C ILE A 754 21.31 -11.77 -8.41
N ILE A 755 21.21 -12.51 -7.30
CA ILE A 755 21.21 -11.95 -5.96
C ILE A 755 22.56 -11.26 -5.66
N GLU A 756 23.65 -11.93 -5.94
CA GLU A 756 24.99 -11.37 -5.67
C GLU A 756 25.31 -10.20 -6.61
N LEU A 757 24.89 -10.28 -7.88
CA LEU A 757 25.00 -9.17 -8.81
C LEU A 757 24.24 -7.93 -8.31
N LEU A 758 23.00 -8.09 -7.85
CA LEU A 758 22.22 -6.99 -7.31
C LEU A 758 22.81 -6.45 -6.01
N LYS A 759 23.28 -7.30 -5.09
CA LYS A 759 23.94 -6.86 -3.85
C LYS A 759 25.15 -5.97 -4.15
N SER A 760 26.01 -6.37 -5.09
CA SER A 760 27.19 -5.59 -5.46
C SER A 760 26.83 -4.22 -6.06
N ASN A 761 25.79 -4.14 -6.89
CA ASN A 761 25.32 -2.89 -7.50
C ASN A 761 24.66 -1.96 -6.48
N ILE A 762 23.83 -2.51 -5.58
CA ILE A 762 23.06 -1.73 -4.62
C ILE A 762 23.93 -1.17 -3.49
N ARG A 763 25.05 -1.81 -3.16
CA ARG A 763 25.88 -1.56 -1.99
C ARG A 763 26.20 -0.08 -1.76
N ARG A 764 26.51 0.69 -2.80
CA ARG A 764 26.90 2.10 -2.72
C ARG A 764 25.77 3.09 -2.99
N THR A 765 24.55 2.62 -3.22
CA THR A 765 23.42 3.47 -3.60
C THR A 765 22.77 4.18 -2.41
N GLU A 766 22.11 5.30 -2.67
CA GLU A 766 21.29 6.00 -1.67
C GLU A 766 20.13 5.11 -1.15
N LEU A 767 19.63 4.18 -1.97
CA LEU A 767 18.64 3.19 -1.56
C LEU A 767 19.15 2.33 -0.41
N MET A 768 20.40 1.82 -0.50
CA MET A 768 21.05 1.05 0.57
C MET A 768 21.19 1.87 1.84
N LYS A 769 21.68 3.10 1.75
CA LYS A 769 21.88 4.00 2.91
C LYS A 769 20.55 4.30 3.62
N ARG A 770 19.50 4.62 2.84
CA ARG A 770 18.16 4.90 3.38
C ARG A 770 17.54 3.68 4.05
N LYS A 771 17.56 2.52 3.39
CA LYS A 771 16.99 1.28 3.94
C LYS A 771 17.78 0.76 5.14
N PHE A 772 19.11 0.82 5.10
CA PHE A 772 19.93 0.48 6.27
C PHE A 772 19.54 1.33 7.48
N ARG A 773 19.38 2.65 7.34
CA ARG A 773 18.92 3.50 8.44
C ARG A 773 17.60 3.04 9.03
N GLN A 774 16.63 2.68 8.19
CA GLN A 774 15.31 2.20 8.64
C GLN A 774 15.42 0.86 9.37
N VAL A 775 16.15 -0.11 8.80
CA VAL A 775 16.39 -1.43 9.39
C VAL A 775 17.18 -1.31 10.69
N ALA A 776 18.27 -0.53 10.70
CA ALA A 776 19.10 -0.27 11.89
C ALA A 776 18.29 0.40 13.03
N SER A 777 17.35 1.26 12.68
CA SER A 777 16.46 1.88 13.69
C SER A 777 15.46 0.88 14.26
N ARG A 778 14.87 0.03 13.43
CA ARG A 778 13.98 -1.05 13.89
C ARG A 778 14.73 -2.11 14.69
N GLY A 779 15.95 -2.46 14.28
CA GLY A 779 16.83 -3.41 14.96
C GLY A 779 17.52 -2.87 16.21
N PHE A 780 17.18 -1.67 16.71
CA PHE A 780 17.81 -1.00 17.87
C PHE A 780 19.30 -0.70 17.72
N MET A 781 19.86 -0.71 16.53
CA MET A 781 21.23 -0.26 16.27
C MET A 781 21.32 1.26 16.36
N ILE A 782 20.33 1.95 15.84
CA ILE A 782 20.15 3.41 15.93
C ILE A 782 18.89 3.67 16.75
N LEU A 783 19.03 4.40 17.85
CA LEU A 783 17.87 4.75 18.68
C LEU A 783 17.20 6.02 18.13
N ARG A 784 15.86 6.00 18.02
CA ARG A 784 15.04 7.17 17.64
C ARG A 784 14.84 8.11 18.82
N ASN A 785 14.76 7.52 20.02
CA ASN A 785 14.58 8.24 21.28
C ASN A 785 15.59 7.75 22.31
N TYR A 786 16.22 8.67 23.03
CA TYR A 786 17.14 8.35 24.11
C TYR A 786 16.87 9.24 25.33
N LYS A 787 16.65 8.64 26.50
CA LYS A 787 16.31 9.33 27.75
C LYS A 787 15.19 10.38 27.63
N GLY A 788 14.15 10.09 26.82
CA GLY A 788 13.02 11.00 26.61
C GLY A 788 13.22 12.08 25.53
N TRP A 789 14.41 12.17 24.92
CA TRP A 789 14.69 13.11 23.86
C TRP A 789 14.63 12.42 22.48
N LYS A 790 13.93 13.02 21.54
CA LYS A 790 13.92 12.55 20.13
C LYS A 790 15.25 12.94 19.46
N ILE A 791 15.94 11.95 18.88
CA ILE A 791 17.18 12.17 18.15
C ILE A 791 16.84 12.74 16.78
N PRO A 792 17.40 13.91 16.39
CA PRO A 792 17.16 14.51 15.08
C PRO A 792 17.53 13.56 13.94
N ILE A 793 16.72 13.55 12.88
CA ILE A 793 16.89 12.61 11.74
C ILE A 793 18.22 12.82 11.03
N GLY A 794 18.68 14.08 10.84
CA GLY A 794 20.01 14.35 10.28
C GLY A 794 21.13 13.67 11.06
N LYS A 795 21.05 13.63 12.40
CA LYS A 795 22.03 12.91 13.24
C LYS A 795 21.92 11.40 13.07
N GLN A 796 20.70 10.87 12.94
CA GLN A 796 20.47 9.46 12.64
C GLN A 796 21.06 9.09 11.26
N GLN A 797 20.96 9.98 10.26
CA GLN A 797 21.48 9.78 8.91
C GLN A 797 23.00 9.68 8.88
N VAL A 798 23.70 10.62 9.54
CA VAL A 798 25.18 10.60 9.65
C VAL A 798 25.64 9.35 10.40
N ASN A 799 25.01 9.03 11.53
CA ASN A 799 25.34 7.82 12.29
C ASN A 799 25.12 6.55 11.46
N SER A 800 24.05 6.47 10.66
CA SER A 800 23.76 5.28 9.86
C SER A 800 24.79 5.02 8.78
N GLN A 801 25.33 6.05 8.13
CA GLN A 801 26.38 5.90 7.12
C GLN A 801 27.69 5.36 7.73
N MET A 802 28.08 5.89 8.89
CA MET A 802 29.25 5.40 9.62
C MET A 802 29.08 3.96 10.09
N LEU A 803 27.87 3.61 10.55
CA LEU A 803 27.56 2.26 11.03
C LEU A 803 27.46 1.25 9.90
N LEU A 804 26.94 1.64 8.72
CA LEU A 804 26.91 0.78 7.55
C LEU A 804 28.31 0.35 7.15
N ALA A 805 29.23 1.32 6.95
CA ALA A 805 30.63 1.03 6.59
C ALA A 805 31.29 0.13 7.62
N ALA A 806 31.10 0.44 8.91
CA ALA A 806 31.65 -0.35 9.98
C ALA A 806 31.14 -1.79 10.05
N SER A 807 29.84 -1.96 9.88
CA SER A 807 29.24 -3.29 9.94
C SER A 807 29.69 -4.17 8.77
N GLU A 808 29.87 -3.58 7.58
CA GLU A 808 30.42 -4.28 6.42
C GLU A 808 31.88 -4.72 6.60
N GLU A 809 32.70 -3.91 7.30
CA GLU A 809 34.09 -4.26 7.63
C GLU A 809 34.17 -5.40 8.66
N ILE A 810 33.24 -5.43 9.61
CA ILE A 810 33.21 -6.43 10.69
C ILE A 810 32.72 -7.79 10.14
N ASP A 811 31.58 -7.80 9.45
CA ASP A 811 30.98 -9.01 8.88
C ASP A 811 30.04 -8.62 7.72
N PRO A 812 30.37 -9.03 6.48
CA PRO A 812 29.46 -8.83 5.35
C PRO A 812 28.07 -9.44 5.53
N ASN A 813 27.94 -10.47 6.38
CA ASN A 813 26.69 -11.14 6.72
C ASN A 813 26.07 -10.63 8.04
N PHE A 814 26.53 -9.49 8.53
CA PHE A 814 25.98 -8.86 9.73
C PHE A 814 24.44 -8.80 9.67
N PRO A 815 23.71 -9.19 10.75
CA PRO A 815 22.25 -9.36 10.68
C PRO A 815 21.47 -8.17 10.12
N ILE A 816 21.88 -6.93 10.48
CA ILE A 816 21.21 -5.71 10.00
C ILE A 816 21.50 -5.45 8.51
N ILE A 817 22.69 -5.81 8.02
CA ILE A 817 23.03 -5.72 6.60
C ILE A 817 22.24 -6.77 5.81
N SER A 818 22.25 -8.01 6.27
CA SER A 818 21.52 -9.10 5.66
C SER A 818 20.03 -8.79 5.55
N GLU A 819 19.44 -8.23 6.62
CA GLU A 819 18.04 -7.79 6.62
C GLU A 819 17.82 -6.59 5.67
N THR A 820 18.76 -5.67 5.56
CA THR A 820 18.66 -4.54 4.63
C THR A 820 18.61 -5.04 3.18
N TYR A 821 19.49 -5.98 2.81
CA TYR A 821 19.44 -6.60 1.48
C TYR A 821 18.14 -7.40 1.28
N ARG A 822 17.68 -8.18 2.27
CA ARG A 822 16.41 -8.89 2.18
C ARG A 822 15.26 -7.90 1.90
N GLU A 823 15.17 -6.80 2.68
CA GLU A 823 14.11 -5.80 2.49
C GLU A 823 14.18 -5.15 1.10
N ILE A 824 15.40 -4.82 0.60
CA ILE A 824 15.55 -4.22 -0.72
C ILE A 824 15.15 -5.20 -1.81
N LEU A 825 15.66 -6.42 -1.78
CA LEU A 825 15.50 -7.39 -2.85
C LEU A 825 14.07 -7.97 -2.92
N TYR A 826 13.41 -8.19 -1.78
CA TYR A 826 12.11 -8.86 -1.72
C TYR A 826 10.94 -7.91 -1.44
N ASP A 827 11.12 -6.85 -0.61
CA ASP A 827 10.02 -5.97 -0.21
C ASP A 827 9.96 -4.69 -1.08
N VAL A 828 11.10 -4.13 -1.51
CA VAL A 828 11.16 -2.94 -2.40
C VAL A 828 11.15 -3.36 -3.86
N MET A 829 12.05 -4.24 -4.23
CA MET A 829 12.08 -4.93 -5.51
C MET A 829 11.25 -6.22 -5.39
N ASP A 830 11.06 -6.90 -6.51
CA ASP A 830 10.47 -8.23 -6.54
C ASP A 830 11.43 -9.16 -7.29
N ILE A 831 12.49 -9.58 -6.60
CA ILE A 831 13.53 -10.40 -7.20
C ILE A 831 12.98 -11.77 -7.62
N SER A 832 12.02 -12.32 -6.87
CA SER A 832 11.42 -13.62 -7.18
C SER A 832 10.70 -13.60 -8.54
N ARG A 833 9.96 -12.52 -8.82
CA ARG A 833 9.33 -12.31 -10.13
C ARG A 833 10.35 -12.00 -11.23
N ALA A 834 11.42 -11.29 -10.91
CA ALA A 834 12.51 -11.07 -11.86
C ALA A 834 13.20 -12.39 -12.26
N GLU A 835 13.43 -13.31 -11.31
CA GLU A 835 13.91 -14.66 -11.57
C GLU A 835 12.95 -15.45 -12.46
N GLU A 836 11.65 -15.37 -12.20
CA GLU A 836 10.61 -16.00 -13.01
C GLU A 836 10.65 -15.49 -14.46
N VAL A 837 10.77 -14.17 -14.66
CA VAL A 837 10.86 -13.57 -16.00
C VAL A 837 12.11 -14.06 -16.73
N LEU A 838 13.28 -14.05 -16.10
CA LEU A 838 14.52 -14.55 -16.70
C LEU A 838 14.44 -16.06 -17.02
N LYS A 839 13.80 -16.84 -16.15
CA LYS A 839 13.53 -18.27 -16.38
C LYS A 839 12.65 -18.45 -17.61
N ARG A 840 11.57 -17.68 -17.77
CA ARG A 840 10.67 -17.74 -18.93
C ARG A 840 11.40 -17.39 -20.24
N ILE A 841 12.34 -16.44 -20.23
CA ILE A 841 13.18 -16.13 -21.41
C ILE A 841 14.09 -17.33 -21.72
N ARG A 842 14.73 -17.92 -20.71
CA ARG A 842 15.61 -19.07 -20.88
C ARG A 842 14.88 -20.31 -21.44
N GLU A 843 13.65 -20.54 -21.01
CA GLU A 843 12.80 -21.63 -21.46
C GLU A 843 12.11 -21.37 -22.80
N GLY A 844 12.22 -20.14 -23.35
CA GLY A 844 11.62 -19.75 -24.62
C GLY A 844 10.10 -19.51 -24.56
N THR A 845 9.49 -19.52 -23.36
CA THR A 845 8.07 -19.20 -23.17
C THR A 845 7.81 -17.69 -23.24
N LEU A 846 8.83 -16.88 -22.98
CA LEU A 846 8.90 -15.44 -23.25
C LEU A 846 9.99 -15.19 -24.29
N LYS A 847 9.61 -14.75 -25.49
CA LYS A 847 10.54 -14.36 -26.54
C LYS A 847 10.95 -12.90 -26.38
N TYR A 848 12.16 -12.53 -26.80
CA TYR A 848 12.54 -11.13 -26.94
C TYR A 848 12.70 -10.78 -28.42
N SER A 849 12.32 -9.56 -28.76
CA SER A 849 12.47 -8.99 -30.11
C SER A 849 13.25 -7.68 -29.98
N PHE A 850 14.26 -7.50 -30.80
CA PHE A 850 15.07 -6.28 -30.88
C PHE A 850 14.75 -5.51 -32.14
N ILE A 851 14.42 -4.22 -32.00
CA ILE A 851 14.12 -3.33 -33.13
C ILE A 851 14.90 -2.02 -33.03
N ARG A 852 15.16 -1.41 -34.17
CA ARG A 852 15.69 -0.05 -34.27
C ARG A 852 14.65 0.87 -34.87
N THR A 853 14.36 1.97 -34.16
CA THR A 853 13.39 2.97 -34.59
C THR A 853 14.05 4.33 -34.80
N SER A 854 13.53 5.11 -35.77
CA SER A 854 14.04 6.46 -36.03
C SER A 854 13.58 7.52 -35.02
N SER A 855 12.58 7.22 -34.24
CA SER A 855 12.07 7.99 -33.11
C SER A 855 11.33 7.05 -32.16
N PRO A 856 11.20 7.38 -30.87
CA PRO A 856 10.51 6.53 -29.91
C PRO A 856 9.12 6.09 -30.35
N SER A 857 8.79 4.82 -30.14
CA SER A 857 7.49 4.25 -30.49
C SER A 857 6.36 4.80 -29.60
N PRO A 858 5.08 4.70 -30.00
CA PRO A 858 3.95 5.19 -29.21
C PRO A 858 3.95 4.71 -27.76
N PHE A 859 4.27 3.42 -27.50
CA PHE A 859 4.32 2.89 -26.14
C PHE A 859 5.56 3.34 -25.35
N ALA A 860 6.60 3.83 -26.01
CA ALA A 860 7.76 4.43 -25.37
C ALA A 860 7.53 5.86 -24.89
N HIS A 861 6.56 6.59 -25.44
CA HIS A 861 6.36 8.01 -25.18
C HIS A 861 6.18 8.32 -23.67
N ILE A 862 5.36 7.53 -22.98
CA ILE A 862 5.11 7.74 -21.56
C ILE A 862 6.32 7.34 -20.72
N LEU A 863 7.05 6.29 -21.09
CA LEU A 863 8.29 5.87 -20.41
C LEU A 863 9.33 7.00 -20.42
N LEU A 864 9.50 7.67 -21.55
CA LEU A 864 10.43 8.79 -21.69
C LEU A 864 9.96 10.04 -20.96
N THR A 865 8.67 10.37 -20.99
CA THR A 865 8.14 11.53 -20.26
C THR A 865 8.21 11.36 -18.75
N PHE A 866 8.30 10.15 -18.23
CA PHE A 866 8.58 9.88 -16.83
C PHE A 866 10.04 10.17 -16.46
N GLY A 867 11.01 9.82 -17.32
CA GLY A 867 12.43 10.06 -17.07
C GLY A 867 12.81 11.54 -17.05
N GLU A 868 12.13 12.35 -17.85
CA GLU A 868 12.34 13.81 -17.95
C GLU A 868 11.47 14.62 -16.94
N ALA A 869 10.74 13.93 -16.05
CA ALA A 869 9.74 14.55 -15.16
C ALA A 869 10.32 15.62 -14.22
N ASP A 870 11.59 15.52 -13.88
CA ASP A 870 12.27 16.46 -12.99
C ASP A 870 12.83 17.69 -13.73
N VAL A 871 12.97 17.61 -15.06
CA VAL A 871 13.56 18.66 -15.91
C VAL A 871 12.52 19.48 -16.65
N LEU A 872 11.41 18.86 -17.06
CA LEU A 872 10.37 19.48 -17.87
C LEU A 872 9.20 20.01 -17.01
N SER A 873 8.79 21.25 -17.25
CA SER A 873 7.51 21.75 -16.77
C SER A 873 6.35 20.94 -17.37
N LEU A 874 5.16 20.96 -16.74
CA LEU A 874 3.95 20.30 -17.28
C LEU A 874 3.68 20.67 -18.74
N LYS A 875 3.89 21.93 -19.08
CA LYS A 875 3.74 22.42 -20.46
C LYS A 875 4.79 21.84 -21.40
N GLY A 876 6.03 21.73 -20.95
CA GLY A 876 7.12 21.10 -21.73
C GLY A 876 6.88 19.63 -22.01
N LYS A 877 6.24 18.90 -21.10
CA LYS A 877 5.91 17.47 -21.31
C LYS A 877 4.91 17.25 -22.42
N GLN A 878 3.86 18.06 -22.48
CA GLN A 878 2.86 17.95 -23.54
C GLN A 878 3.44 18.32 -24.91
N GLU A 879 4.24 19.37 -24.98
CA GLU A 879 4.94 19.77 -26.22
C GLU A 879 5.88 18.64 -26.71
N TYR A 880 6.61 18.02 -25.79
CA TYR A 880 7.49 16.88 -26.08
C TYR A 880 6.70 15.66 -26.56
N LEU A 881 5.61 15.31 -25.86
CA LEU A 881 4.74 14.21 -26.27
C LEU A 881 4.15 14.42 -27.67
N GLN A 882 3.67 15.63 -27.97
CA GLN A 882 3.17 15.99 -29.28
C GLN A 882 4.25 15.92 -30.36
N TYR A 883 5.46 16.35 -30.04
CA TYR A 883 6.61 16.24 -30.94
C TYR A 883 6.91 14.77 -31.31
N LEU A 884 7.06 13.90 -30.32
CA LEU A 884 7.31 12.48 -30.52
C LEU A 884 6.21 11.82 -31.34
N HIS A 885 4.95 12.09 -31.00
CA HIS A 885 3.82 11.51 -31.71
C HIS A 885 3.72 12.00 -33.18
N LYS A 886 4.07 13.25 -33.47
CA LYS A 886 4.13 13.79 -34.83
C LYS A 886 5.16 13.06 -35.68
N MET A 887 6.31 12.70 -35.11
CA MET A 887 7.34 11.92 -35.79
C MET A 887 6.81 10.53 -36.17
N VAL A 888 6.08 9.87 -35.26
CA VAL A 888 5.43 8.58 -35.53
C VAL A 888 4.39 8.72 -36.67
N LEU A 889 3.49 9.70 -36.61
CA LEU A 889 2.45 9.93 -37.60
C LEU A 889 3.00 10.20 -38.99
N LYS A 890 4.10 10.93 -39.07
CA LYS A 890 4.79 11.18 -40.34
C LYS A 890 5.27 9.88 -40.99
N LYS A 891 5.84 8.99 -40.19
CA LYS A 891 6.38 7.71 -40.68
C LYS A 891 5.30 6.73 -41.14
N ILE A 892 4.18 6.66 -40.41
CA ILE A 892 3.06 5.78 -40.79
C ILE A 892 2.15 6.38 -41.87
N GLY A 893 2.48 7.56 -42.41
CA GLY A 893 1.72 8.22 -43.51
C GLY A 893 0.39 8.81 -43.08
N ALA A 894 0.19 9.07 -41.77
CA ALA A 894 -1.06 9.53 -41.16
C ALA A 894 -1.08 11.03 -40.86
N GLU A 895 -0.18 11.82 -41.39
CA GLU A 895 0.06 13.26 -41.08
C GLU A 895 -1.12 14.20 -41.47
N LYS A 896 -2.03 13.77 -42.39
CA LYS A 896 -3.17 14.61 -42.83
C LYS A 896 -4.24 14.91 -41.77
N GLY A 897 -4.14 14.36 -40.57
CA GLY A 897 -5.09 14.59 -39.48
C GLY A 897 -4.53 15.42 -38.29
N ALA A 898 -3.27 15.82 -38.33
CA ALA A 898 -2.66 16.61 -37.24
C ALA A 898 -3.02 18.11 -37.37
N PRO A 899 -3.39 18.82 -36.31
CA PRO A 899 -3.66 20.27 -36.40
C PRO A 899 -2.40 21.03 -36.78
N LYS A 900 -2.56 22.04 -37.67
CA LYS A 900 -1.47 22.85 -38.27
C LYS A 900 -0.67 23.71 -37.24
N HIS A 901 -0.91 23.62 -35.95
CA HIS A 901 -0.39 24.55 -34.90
C HIS A 901 0.79 24.00 -34.06
N ALA A 902 1.44 22.91 -34.41
CA ALA A 902 2.67 22.48 -33.73
C ALA A 902 3.90 23.10 -34.41
N ALA A 903 4.23 24.34 -34.10
CA ALA A 903 5.53 24.93 -34.43
C ALA A 903 6.62 24.27 -33.60
N ALA A 904 7.82 24.06 -34.14
CA ALA A 904 8.96 23.54 -33.40
C ALA A 904 9.25 24.42 -32.17
N PRO A 905 9.36 23.86 -30.96
CA PRO A 905 9.62 24.65 -29.77
C PRO A 905 11.01 25.31 -29.87
N LYS A 906 11.07 26.58 -29.48
CA LYS A 906 12.34 27.33 -29.42
C LYS A 906 13.23 26.70 -28.32
N ARG A 907 14.45 26.31 -28.67
CA ARG A 907 15.46 25.84 -27.71
C ARG A 907 15.66 26.88 -26.62
N HIS A 908 15.28 26.56 -25.39
CA HIS A 908 15.74 27.32 -24.21
C HIS A 908 17.22 26.93 -23.96
N LYS A 909 18.15 27.83 -24.34
CA LYS A 909 19.55 27.75 -23.88
C LYS A 909 19.53 27.83 -22.36
N ALA A 910 19.88 26.75 -21.72
CA ALA A 910 20.23 26.79 -20.30
C ALA A 910 21.44 27.72 -20.13
N ALA A 911 21.23 28.87 -19.49
CA ALA A 911 22.28 29.78 -19.11
C ALA A 911 23.05 29.18 -17.90
N GLY A 912 23.96 28.27 -18.19
CA GLY A 912 24.97 27.81 -17.24
C GLY A 912 26.04 28.89 -17.10
N LYS A 913 25.97 29.70 -16.06
CA LYS A 913 27.16 30.43 -15.57
C LYS A 913 28.01 29.46 -14.74
N PRO A 914 29.32 29.33 -15.00
CA PRO A 914 30.17 28.52 -14.14
C PRO A 914 30.35 29.20 -12.78
N ILE A 915 30.02 28.46 -11.73
CA ILE A 915 30.36 28.84 -10.35
C ILE A 915 31.88 28.67 -10.20
N LYS A 916 32.60 29.79 -10.13
CA LYS A 916 33.99 29.81 -9.65
C LYS A 916 34.00 29.61 -8.14
N GLY A 917 34.85 28.71 -7.72
CA GLY A 917 35.21 28.20 -6.44
C GLY A 917 34.94 29.00 -5.16
N VAL A 918 34.53 28.29 -4.13
CA VAL A 918 35.28 28.06 -2.88
C VAL A 918 34.73 26.75 -2.26
#